data_1db9a329f00640d1085a0c429fcb189b
#
_entry.id   1db9a329f00640d1085a0c429fcb189b
#
_cell.length_a   1.000
_cell.length_b   1.000
_cell.length_c   1.000
_cell.angle_alpha   90.00
_cell.angle_beta   90.00
_cell.angle_gamma   90.00
#
_symmetry.space_group_name_H-M   'P 1'
#
loop_
_entity.id
_entity.type
_entity.pdbx_description
1 polymer ?
#
loop_
_entity_poly.entity_id
_entity_poly.type
_entity_poly.pdbx_seq_one_letter_code
_entity_poly.pdbx_strand_id
1 'polypeptide(L)'
;MKKPLKITIIIVGVIVAFILLVLLLVSLFGGSVAKSYVNNHAEELLGRKAQVEHVGLNLFSGHVAVEGLAVYEDNGKDVFAGFDTLDVSVSLLKLIGKEVYVRHITLAGLNVKVIQNGTRFNFTSLIEHFQSDSAEVEVKDTTPSDWVINLHNIRLSNGRLHYADMERNSHWGFNDLNLLVPDFCIGGEKQTDAGLTLALADGGSLQADAAYNAVSNDFNAKLKLTNFALNQVKPYVTDIANIEQINGRLGVNATANGNLSNIMDMVISANATIDDVDVLDNHNTSVVSLHHLDVDLAKMVLSQNLFDIASVNLDGIQARYELFADSSDTFSRFLKPQQTTAQAVEDDEADEAEPSDQTDEADQADQPDQPAAPLMLHVGHLMLSDINFTYADHTLPDEFVFPVTKIRVEADDISMNGNNNARVFAMLPNGGTAMVNWNGSISDWKSYQNIRLNIKNLHLTDLSPYMVAYLGQPFTDGIFSFTSYNTLRNSNLSGQNRIDIYKPTVGDRRKDVKGAMRLPVKAALYVLKDKDDKVILDVPISGNIDNPSFNYMKLVWKTLGNLLVKVATSPARALGDLVNGDNGEVFIGVDPNEHDFTSEQFYQIDKVADLAKLDESIILHLELQTRPTDDSTIVDNHNRRNVILQHHLTELGVASDRIVITTAEPSADLKKEGYLVTTTVADLEGIDIIEP
;
A
#
# COMPACT_ATOMS: atom_id res chain seq x y z
N MET A 1 -25.89 14.21 -1.30
CA MET A 1 -25.53 15.14 -0.24
C MET A 1 -26.66 16.07 0.28
N LYS A 2 -27.86 16.06 -0.28
CA LYS A 2 -29.00 16.86 0.23
C LYS A 2 -29.81 16.18 1.38
N LYS A 3 -29.63 14.88 1.60
CA LYS A 3 -30.42 14.13 2.61
C LYS A 3 -29.96 14.32 4.09
N PRO A 4 -28.64 14.30 4.46
CA PRO A 4 -28.26 14.41 5.88
C PRO A 4 -28.58 15.79 6.48
N LEU A 5 -28.42 16.87 5.72
CA LEU A 5 -28.71 18.22 6.22
C LEU A 5 -30.21 18.42 6.49
N LYS A 6 -31.11 17.83 5.68
CA LYS A 6 -32.54 17.85 5.94
C LYS A 6 -32.90 17.07 7.19
N ILE A 7 -32.25 15.92 7.44
CA ILE A 7 -32.48 15.10 8.64
C ILE A 7 -32.05 15.87 9.90
N THR A 8 -30.90 16.54 9.87
CA THR A 8 -30.43 17.35 11.00
C THR A 8 -31.36 18.53 11.27
N ILE A 9 -31.83 19.21 10.23
CA ILE A 9 -32.84 20.31 10.37
C ILE A 9 -34.18 19.78 10.91
N ILE A 10 -34.61 18.61 10.47
CA ILE A 10 -35.85 17.96 10.97
C ILE A 10 -35.67 17.55 12.44
N ILE A 11 -34.51 16.94 12.82
CA ILE A 11 -34.25 16.57 14.22
C ILE A 11 -34.21 17.80 15.13
N VAL A 12 -33.53 18.86 14.72
CA VAL A 12 -33.53 20.14 15.47
C VAL A 12 -34.89 20.75 15.49
N GLY A 13 -35.66 20.72 14.40
CA GLY A 13 -37.06 21.19 14.32
C GLY A 13 -37.97 20.40 15.24
N VAL A 14 -37.86 19.09 15.31
CA VAL A 14 -38.63 18.20 16.20
C VAL A 14 -38.28 18.48 17.67
N ILE A 15 -37.01 18.65 18.01
CA ILE A 15 -36.58 19.01 19.37
C ILE A 15 -37.15 20.38 19.77
N VAL A 16 -37.08 21.37 18.89
CA VAL A 16 -37.65 22.71 19.15
C VAL A 16 -39.18 22.65 19.24
N ALA A 17 -39.89 21.95 18.35
CA ALA A 17 -41.32 21.74 18.40
C ALA A 17 -41.76 21.02 19.69
N PHE A 18 -41.01 20.01 20.13
CA PHE A 18 -41.23 19.30 21.38
C PHE A 18 -41.05 20.23 22.60
N ILE A 19 -40.00 21.04 22.63
CA ILE A 19 -39.82 22.04 23.69
C ILE A 19 -40.96 23.06 23.73
N LEU A 20 -41.39 23.56 22.56
CA LEU A 20 -42.52 24.51 22.48
C LEU A 20 -43.85 23.86 22.89
N LEU A 21 -44.10 22.62 22.54
CA LEU A 21 -45.29 21.87 22.94
C LEU A 21 -45.30 21.63 24.46
N VAL A 22 -44.18 21.24 25.05
CA VAL A 22 -44.03 21.08 26.50
C VAL A 22 -44.26 22.41 27.22
N LEU A 23 -43.74 23.52 26.71
CA LEU A 23 -43.94 24.86 27.25
C LEU A 23 -45.43 25.30 27.20
N LEU A 24 -46.13 24.99 26.12
CA LEU A 24 -47.54 25.31 25.94
C LEU A 24 -48.40 24.51 26.92
N LEU A 25 -48.21 23.21 27.05
CA LEU A 25 -48.95 22.33 27.95
C LEU A 25 -48.72 22.66 29.42
N VAL A 26 -47.49 22.99 29.79
CA VAL A 26 -47.09 23.40 31.13
C VAL A 26 -47.68 24.77 31.51
N SER A 27 -47.78 25.68 30.54
CA SER A 27 -48.42 26.99 30.75
C SER A 27 -49.92 26.87 31.07
N LEU A 28 -50.59 25.84 30.59
CA LEU A 28 -52.03 25.67 30.74
C LEU A 28 -52.46 24.93 32.04
N PHE A 29 -51.62 24.06 32.60
CA PHE A 29 -52.12 23.11 33.61
C PHE A 29 -51.29 22.99 34.90
N GLY A 30 -50.23 23.73 35.10
CA GLY A 30 -49.36 23.63 36.29
C GLY A 30 -48.56 22.33 36.37
N GLY A 31 -47.46 22.30 37.15
CA GLY A 31 -46.44 21.24 37.07
C GLY A 31 -46.94 19.81 37.34
N SER A 32 -47.79 19.58 38.29
CA SER A 32 -48.30 18.21 38.62
C SER A 32 -49.30 17.68 37.58
N VAL A 33 -50.08 18.57 36.99
CA VAL A 33 -51.02 18.21 35.91
C VAL A 33 -50.27 17.95 34.61
N ALA A 34 -49.28 18.75 34.31
CA ALA A 34 -48.41 18.55 33.17
C ALA A 34 -47.65 17.22 33.23
N LYS A 35 -47.06 16.86 34.38
CA LYS A 35 -46.48 15.53 34.62
C LYS A 35 -47.44 14.40 34.34
N SER A 36 -48.65 14.49 34.92
CA SER A 36 -49.68 13.46 34.74
C SER A 36 -50.13 13.34 33.29
N TYR A 37 -50.28 14.48 32.61
CA TYR A 37 -50.69 14.52 31.21
C TYR A 37 -49.62 13.87 30.32
N VAL A 38 -48.32 14.24 30.44
CA VAL A 38 -47.24 13.65 29.68
C VAL A 38 -47.14 12.15 29.92
N ASN A 39 -47.15 11.72 31.18
CA ASN A 39 -47.03 10.29 31.52
C ASN A 39 -48.21 9.43 31.01
N ASN A 40 -49.41 10.01 30.85
CA ASN A 40 -50.59 9.29 30.40
C ASN A 40 -50.84 9.36 28.89
N HIS A 41 -50.28 10.38 28.20
CA HIS A 41 -50.54 10.61 26.77
C HIS A 41 -49.23 10.57 25.95
N ALA A 42 -48.13 10.10 26.54
CA ALA A 42 -46.82 10.06 25.86
C ALA A 42 -46.87 9.23 24.58
N GLU A 43 -47.58 8.11 24.54
CA GLU A 43 -47.71 7.25 23.36
C GLU A 43 -48.50 7.94 22.24
N GLU A 44 -49.50 8.74 22.57
CA GLU A 44 -50.27 9.54 21.60
C GLU A 44 -49.40 10.69 21.04
N LEU A 45 -48.62 11.36 21.92
CA LEU A 45 -47.85 12.55 21.58
C LEU A 45 -46.53 12.22 20.86
N LEU A 46 -45.87 11.12 21.24
CA LEU A 46 -44.51 10.76 20.78
C LEU A 46 -44.46 9.43 20.01
N GLY A 47 -45.58 8.70 19.93
CA GLY A 47 -45.61 7.34 19.42
C GLY A 47 -44.91 6.33 20.34
N ARG A 48 -44.48 6.76 21.55
CA ARG A 48 -43.75 5.93 22.51
C ARG A 48 -44.09 6.27 23.95
N LYS A 49 -43.91 5.28 24.82
CA LYS A 49 -44.01 5.48 26.25
C LYS A 49 -42.90 6.44 26.70
N ALA A 50 -43.26 7.45 27.47
CA ALA A 50 -42.35 8.32 28.18
C ALA A 50 -42.79 8.57 29.61
N GLN A 51 -41.86 8.88 30.48
CA GLN A 51 -42.07 9.20 31.87
C GLN A 51 -41.25 10.42 32.28
N VAL A 52 -41.85 11.30 33.07
CA VAL A 52 -41.24 12.47 33.68
C VAL A 52 -41.39 12.39 35.20
N GLU A 53 -40.30 12.64 35.93
CA GLU A 53 -40.33 12.58 37.40
C GLU A 53 -40.88 13.83 38.02
N HIS A 54 -40.44 15.01 37.58
CA HIS A 54 -40.91 16.30 38.10
C HIS A 54 -40.99 17.35 36.99
N VAL A 55 -42.04 18.23 37.10
CA VAL A 55 -42.16 19.42 36.24
C VAL A 55 -42.37 20.63 37.17
N GLY A 56 -41.45 21.57 37.14
CA GLY A 56 -41.49 22.84 37.83
C GLY A 56 -41.88 23.97 36.89
N LEU A 57 -42.84 24.82 37.28
CA LEU A 57 -43.26 25.96 36.49
C LEU A 57 -43.35 27.22 37.36
N ASN A 58 -42.67 28.28 36.93
CA ASN A 58 -42.84 29.60 37.50
C ASN A 58 -43.21 30.63 36.42
N LEU A 59 -44.49 30.87 36.26
CA LEU A 59 -45.05 31.79 35.26
C LEU A 59 -44.61 33.25 35.47
N PHE A 60 -44.28 33.64 36.68
CA PHE A 60 -43.87 35.04 36.95
C PHE A 60 -42.45 35.32 36.47
N SER A 61 -41.56 34.33 36.56
CA SER A 61 -40.20 34.42 36.08
C SER A 61 -40.01 33.91 34.66
N GLY A 62 -41.03 33.24 34.09
CA GLY A 62 -40.93 32.53 32.82
C GLY A 62 -39.98 31.33 32.87
N HIS A 63 -39.90 30.67 34.04
CA HIS A 63 -38.96 29.57 34.26
C HIS A 63 -39.70 28.22 34.21
N VAL A 64 -39.13 27.25 33.48
CA VAL A 64 -39.61 25.89 33.32
C VAL A 64 -38.48 24.93 33.59
N ALA A 65 -38.69 23.98 34.52
CA ALA A 65 -37.76 22.90 34.80
C ALA A 65 -38.45 21.55 34.61
N VAL A 66 -37.83 20.63 33.92
CA VAL A 66 -38.25 19.24 33.76
C VAL A 66 -37.13 18.34 34.27
N GLU A 67 -37.50 17.44 35.20
CA GLU A 67 -36.53 16.52 35.81
C GLU A 67 -36.90 15.08 35.50
N GLY A 68 -35.89 14.24 35.21
CA GLY A 68 -36.03 12.80 35.05
C GLY A 68 -36.91 12.39 33.87
N LEU A 69 -36.64 12.91 32.66
CA LEU A 69 -37.32 12.39 31.46
C LEU A 69 -36.65 11.07 31.02
N ALA A 70 -37.52 10.05 30.82
CA ALA A 70 -37.14 8.81 30.15
C ALA A 70 -38.15 8.51 29.02
N VAL A 71 -37.63 8.33 27.81
CA VAL A 71 -38.36 7.87 26.62
C VAL A 71 -37.93 6.43 26.35
N TYR A 72 -38.89 5.53 26.22
CA TYR A 72 -38.62 4.10 26.08
C TYR A 72 -38.54 3.68 24.61
N GLU A 73 -37.92 2.54 24.38
CA GLU A 73 -37.93 1.83 23.10
C GLU A 73 -39.37 1.34 22.77
N ASP A 74 -39.58 0.89 21.54
CA ASP A 74 -40.84 0.32 21.08
C ASP A 74 -41.33 -0.86 21.97
N ASN A 75 -40.40 -1.54 22.66
CA ASN A 75 -40.73 -2.60 23.61
C ASN A 75 -41.30 -2.10 24.96
N GLY A 76 -41.29 -0.79 25.18
CA GLY A 76 -41.84 -0.12 26.38
C GLY A 76 -41.11 -0.43 27.69
N LYS A 77 -39.91 -1.07 27.64
CA LYS A 77 -39.12 -1.49 28.81
C LYS A 77 -37.76 -0.84 28.88
N ASP A 78 -37.02 -0.87 27.77
CA ASP A 78 -35.68 -0.30 27.69
C ASP A 78 -35.75 1.19 27.41
N VAL A 79 -34.82 1.97 27.98
CA VAL A 79 -34.76 3.41 27.76
C VAL A 79 -34.00 3.69 26.47
N PHE A 80 -34.64 4.36 25.52
CA PHE A 80 -34.08 4.89 24.29
C PHE A 80 -33.28 6.17 24.55
N ALA A 81 -33.95 7.16 25.17
CA ALA A 81 -33.38 8.45 25.47
C ALA A 81 -33.91 9.02 26.78
N GLY A 82 -33.11 9.84 27.44
CA GLY A 82 -33.55 10.54 28.65
C GLY A 82 -32.56 11.63 29.02
N PHE A 83 -32.95 12.41 30.05
CA PHE A 83 -32.06 13.40 30.66
C PHE A 83 -32.38 13.58 32.15
N ASP A 84 -31.41 14.07 32.91
CA ASP A 84 -31.60 14.34 34.34
C ASP A 84 -32.42 15.64 34.54
N THR A 85 -32.00 16.74 33.89
CA THR A 85 -32.66 18.02 34.03
C THR A 85 -32.70 18.81 32.74
N LEU A 86 -33.80 19.43 32.42
CA LEU A 86 -33.96 20.49 31.42
C LEU A 86 -34.45 21.74 32.11
N ASP A 87 -33.73 22.82 32.03
CA ASP A 87 -34.02 24.12 32.61
C ASP A 87 -34.06 25.19 31.52
N VAL A 88 -35.19 25.87 31.40
CA VAL A 88 -35.45 26.90 30.38
C VAL A 88 -36.03 28.17 31.04
N SER A 89 -35.48 29.32 30.71
CA SER A 89 -35.98 30.61 31.18
C SER A 89 -36.29 31.53 29.99
N VAL A 90 -37.56 31.94 29.91
CA VAL A 90 -38.09 32.79 28.83
C VAL A 90 -38.49 34.15 29.38
N SER A 91 -38.26 35.24 28.65
CA SER A 91 -38.70 36.59 29.02
C SER A 91 -40.12 36.84 28.50
N LEU A 92 -41.13 36.61 29.34
CA LEU A 92 -42.54 36.74 28.93
C LEU A 92 -42.93 38.18 28.50
N LEU A 93 -42.30 39.19 29.02
CA LEU A 93 -42.58 40.60 28.65
C LEU A 93 -42.14 40.91 27.22
N LYS A 94 -41.11 40.21 26.69
CA LYS A 94 -40.61 40.41 25.34
C LYS A 94 -41.54 39.85 24.27
N LEU A 95 -42.41 38.88 24.63
CA LEU A 95 -43.41 38.31 23.72
C LEU A 95 -44.43 39.35 23.23
N ILE A 96 -44.70 40.41 24.03
CA ILE A 96 -45.59 41.52 23.65
C ILE A 96 -44.98 42.29 22.45
N GLY A 97 -43.66 42.34 22.34
CA GLY A 97 -42.96 42.94 21.22
C GLY A 97 -42.64 42.01 20.06
N LYS A 98 -43.27 40.85 19.96
CA LYS A 98 -43.01 39.80 18.98
C LYS A 98 -41.56 39.28 19.05
N GLU A 99 -40.92 39.30 20.19
CA GLU A 99 -39.59 38.77 20.42
C GLU A 99 -39.68 37.56 21.38
N VAL A 100 -39.31 36.37 20.89
CA VAL A 100 -39.06 35.17 21.73
C VAL A 100 -37.65 35.28 22.28
N TYR A 101 -37.53 35.72 23.53
CA TYR A 101 -36.27 35.90 24.21
C TYR A 101 -36.07 34.83 25.28
N VAL A 102 -35.22 33.85 24.99
CA VAL A 102 -34.83 32.79 25.92
C VAL A 102 -33.51 33.17 26.57
N ARG A 103 -33.49 33.29 27.90
CA ARG A 103 -32.29 33.71 28.66
C ARG A 103 -31.28 32.60 28.81
N HIS A 104 -31.78 31.37 28.98
CA HIS A 104 -30.94 30.17 28.98
C HIS A 104 -31.78 28.93 28.67
N ILE A 105 -31.11 27.94 28.10
CA ILE A 105 -31.55 26.56 27.95
C ILE A 105 -30.43 25.68 28.48
N THR A 106 -30.67 24.96 29.58
CA THR A 106 -29.69 24.06 30.16
C THR A 106 -30.23 22.64 30.17
N LEU A 107 -29.62 21.73 29.47
CA LEU A 107 -29.90 20.30 29.46
C LEU A 107 -28.75 19.57 30.13
N ALA A 108 -28.99 18.82 31.18
CA ALA A 108 -28.00 18.06 31.90
C ALA A 108 -28.32 16.57 31.92
N GLY A 109 -27.29 15.75 31.84
CA GLY A 109 -27.38 14.30 31.93
C GLY A 109 -28.14 13.65 30.76
N LEU A 110 -28.09 14.24 29.56
CA LEU A 110 -28.64 13.62 28.37
C LEU A 110 -28.02 12.22 28.18
N ASN A 111 -28.85 11.19 28.01
CA ASN A 111 -28.38 9.84 27.69
C ASN A 111 -29.25 9.30 26.54
N VAL A 112 -28.56 8.91 25.43
CA VAL A 112 -29.23 8.44 24.22
C VAL A 112 -28.57 7.14 23.76
N LYS A 113 -29.38 6.15 23.39
CA LYS A 113 -28.94 4.92 22.71
C LYS A 113 -29.43 4.94 21.28
N VAL A 114 -28.48 4.92 20.34
CA VAL A 114 -28.76 4.80 18.90
C VAL A 114 -28.34 3.40 18.46
N ILE A 115 -29.30 2.63 17.93
CA ILE A 115 -29.03 1.29 17.41
C ILE A 115 -29.40 1.32 15.92
N GLN A 116 -28.42 0.95 15.08
CA GLN A 116 -28.60 0.80 13.64
C GLN A 116 -28.61 -0.69 13.29
N ASN A 117 -29.55 -1.08 12.42
CA ASN A 117 -29.63 -2.41 11.83
C ASN A 117 -29.93 -2.24 10.34
N GLY A 118 -28.90 -2.39 9.50
CA GLY A 118 -28.96 -2.05 8.10
C GLY A 118 -29.22 -0.55 7.87
N THR A 119 -30.33 -0.24 7.21
CA THR A 119 -30.76 1.14 6.94
C THR A 119 -31.72 1.70 8.01
N ARG A 120 -32.17 0.88 8.98
CA ARG A 120 -33.10 1.25 10.01
C ARG A 120 -32.40 1.56 11.33
N PHE A 121 -32.91 2.59 12.01
CA PHE A 121 -32.51 2.96 13.37
C PHE A 121 -33.60 2.63 14.37
N ASN A 122 -33.21 2.42 15.64
CA ASN A 122 -34.19 2.22 16.70
C ASN A 122 -35.14 3.41 16.91
N PHE A 123 -34.85 4.58 16.34
CA PHE A 123 -35.74 5.76 16.38
C PHE A 123 -36.53 5.99 15.07
N THR A 124 -36.44 5.08 14.09
CA THR A 124 -37.16 5.22 12.80
C THR A 124 -38.66 5.34 13.01
N SER A 125 -39.28 4.58 13.94
CA SER A 125 -40.69 4.65 14.27
C SER A 125 -41.12 6.01 14.80
N LEU A 126 -40.24 6.71 15.56
CA LEU A 126 -40.50 8.08 16.00
C LEU A 126 -40.61 9.06 14.82
N ILE A 127 -39.69 8.92 13.84
CA ILE A 127 -39.74 9.76 12.64
C ILE A 127 -40.98 9.48 11.82
N GLU A 128 -41.36 8.21 11.65
CA GLU A 128 -42.56 7.80 10.93
C GLU A 128 -43.84 8.34 11.60
N HIS A 129 -43.90 8.33 12.94
CA HIS A 129 -45.04 8.88 13.71
C HIS A 129 -45.22 10.38 13.44
N PHE A 130 -44.12 11.18 13.51
CA PHE A 130 -44.23 12.63 13.27
C PHE A 130 -44.38 12.99 11.78
N GLN A 131 -44.06 12.12 10.85
CA GLN A 131 -44.29 12.34 9.42
C GLN A 131 -45.75 12.07 9.02
N SER A 132 -46.41 11.10 9.67
CA SER A 132 -47.81 10.82 9.40
C SER A 132 -48.72 11.97 9.83
N ASP A 133 -48.37 12.65 10.94
CA ASP A 133 -49.14 13.82 11.42
C ASP A 133 -48.87 15.10 10.63
N SER A 134 -47.76 15.14 9.87
CA SER A 134 -47.38 16.32 9.08
C SER A 134 -47.99 16.38 7.67
N ALA A 135 -48.69 15.33 7.24
CA ALA A 135 -49.25 15.22 5.88
C ALA A 135 -50.43 16.18 5.58
N GLU A 136 -50.96 16.90 6.58
CA GLU A 136 -52.07 17.85 6.41
C GLU A 136 -51.72 19.34 6.59
N VAL A 137 -50.44 19.69 6.80
CA VAL A 137 -50.11 21.12 6.86
C VAL A 137 -49.66 21.58 5.47
N GLU A 138 -50.62 21.99 4.63
CA GLU A 138 -50.34 22.87 3.48
C GLU A 138 -49.58 24.09 3.99
N VAL A 139 -48.30 24.22 3.59
CA VAL A 139 -47.56 25.45 3.82
C VAL A 139 -48.13 26.54 2.92
N LYS A 140 -49.18 27.20 3.39
CA LYS A 140 -49.65 28.49 2.88
C LYS A 140 -48.99 29.60 3.68
N ASP A 141 -48.33 30.47 2.96
CA ASP A 141 -47.74 31.76 3.33
C ASP A 141 -46.28 31.77 3.76
N THR A 142 -45.45 32.11 2.77
CA THR A 142 -44.08 32.59 2.95
C THR A 142 -44.01 34.10 3.22
N THR A 143 -44.91 34.65 4.05
CA THR A 143 -44.68 35.98 4.59
C THR A 143 -43.58 35.91 5.66
N PRO A 144 -42.55 36.77 5.61
CA PRO A 144 -41.54 36.80 6.64
C PRO A 144 -42.21 37.02 7.99
N SER A 145 -42.00 36.11 8.93
CA SER A 145 -42.51 36.25 10.29
C SER A 145 -41.85 37.48 10.95
N ASP A 146 -42.65 38.42 11.42
CA ASP A 146 -42.17 39.58 12.20
C ASP A 146 -41.61 39.21 13.58
N TRP A 147 -41.53 37.89 13.89
CA TRP A 147 -41.00 37.40 15.14
C TRP A 147 -39.49 37.26 15.08
N VAL A 148 -38.78 37.85 16.05
CA VAL A 148 -37.37 37.64 16.29
C VAL A 148 -37.18 36.61 17.40
N ILE A 149 -36.35 35.61 17.18
CA ILE A 149 -36.05 34.57 18.15
C ILE A 149 -34.59 34.74 18.61
N ASN A 150 -34.42 35.08 19.87
CA ASN A 150 -33.13 35.22 20.55
C ASN A 150 -33.00 34.13 21.63
N LEU A 151 -32.07 33.21 21.42
CA LEU A 151 -31.74 32.15 22.38
C LEU A 151 -30.36 32.45 22.95
N HIS A 152 -30.24 32.56 24.27
CA HIS A 152 -28.99 32.83 24.96
C HIS A 152 -28.60 31.66 25.85
N ASN A 153 -27.31 31.45 26.00
CA ASN A 153 -26.71 30.50 26.92
C ASN A 153 -27.32 29.09 26.78
N ILE A 154 -27.36 28.54 25.56
CA ILE A 154 -27.76 27.16 25.31
C ILE A 154 -26.63 26.25 25.77
N ARG A 155 -26.88 25.40 26.75
CA ARG A 155 -25.91 24.51 27.35
C ARG A 155 -26.42 23.08 27.45
N LEU A 156 -25.63 22.15 26.94
CA LEU A 156 -25.69 20.72 27.26
C LEU A 156 -24.52 20.36 28.15
N SER A 157 -24.77 19.61 29.22
CA SER A 157 -23.69 19.16 30.13
C SER A 157 -23.85 17.69 30.50
N ASN A 158 -22.71 17.00 30.64
CA ASN A 158 -22.64 15.59 31.04
C ASN A 158 -23.49 14.65 30.18
N GLY A 159 -23.61 14.93 28.87
CA GLY A 159 -24.33 14.06 27.94
C GLY A 159 -23.59 12.74 27.70
N ARG A 160 -24.34 11.69 27.36
CA ARG A 160 -23.85 10.39 26.95
C ARG A 160 -24.60 9.96 25.69
N LEU A 161 -23.85 9.43 24.72
CA LEU A 161 -24.40 8.85 23.51
C LEU A 161 -23.76 7.48 23.30
N HIS A 162 -24.59 6.46 23.13
CA HIS A 162 -24.17 5.12 22.75
C HIS A 162 -24.70 4.83 21.35
N TYR A 163 -23.81 4.50 20.43
CA TYR A 163 -24.18 4.07 19.09
C TYR A 163 -23.74 2.62 18.87
N ALA A 164 -24.61 1.80 18.35
CA ALA A 164 -24.33 0.41 17.97
C ALA A 164 -24.77 0.16 16.52
N ASP A 165 -23.84 -0.30 15.70
CA ASP A 165 -24.11 -0.87 14.38
C ASP A 165 -24.13 -2.40 14.51
N MET A 166 -25.32 -2.98 14.38
CA MET A 166 -25.55 -4.41 14.59
C MET A 166 -25.02 -5.27 13.44
N GLU A 167 -24.94 -4.74 12.23
CA GLU A 167 -24.39 -5.48 11.08
C GLU A 167 -22.87 -5.61 11.18
N ARG A 168 -22.20 -4.54 11.60
CA ARG A 168 -20.74 -4.52 11.74
C ARG A 168 -20.24 -4.89 13.13
N ASN A 169 -21.19 -5.18 14.06
CA ASN A 169 -20.88 -5.39 15.48
C ASN A 169 -19.97 -4.28 16.04
N SER A 170 -20.29 -3.03 15.70
CA SER A 170 -19.51 -1.85 16.09
C SER A 170 -20.25 -1.09 17.18
N HIS A 171 -19.54 -0.71 18.23
CA HIS A 171 -20.07 0.00 19.37
C HIS A 171 -19.24 1.26 19.66
N TRP A 172 -19.91 2.41 19.72
CA TRP A 172 -19.30 3.69 20.02
C TRP A 172 -19.91 4.28 21.27
N GLY A 173 -19.09 4.65 22.22
CA GLY A 173 -19.52 5.36 23.43
C GLY A 173 -18.93 6.78 23.45
N PHE A 174 -19.80 7.76 23.64
CA PHE A 174 -19.43 9.16 23.84
C PHE A 174 -19.90 9.59 25.22
N ASN A 175 -18.98 10.01 26.06
CA ASN A 175 -19.22 10.46 27.42
C ASN A 175 -18.87 11.94 27.55
N ASP A 176 -19.31 12.55 28.62
CA ASP A 176 -19.01 13.95 28.96
C ASP A 176 -19.26 14.90 27.78
N LEU A 177 -20.34 14.63 27.04
CA LEU A 177 -20.78 15.49 25.94
C LEU A 177 -21.24 16.81 26.50
N ASN A 178 -20.51 17.88 26.18
CA ASN A 178 -20.87 19.24 26.58
C ASN A 178 -20.94 20.10 25.31
N LEU A 179 -22.01 20.88 25.21
CA LEU A 179 -22.22 21.86 24.15
C LEU A 179 -22.52 23.21 24.79
N LEU A 180 -21.93 24.26 24.29
CA LEU A 180 -22.22 25.64 24.66
C LEU A 180 -22.42 26.46 23.40
N VAL A 181 -23.61 27.10 23.30
CA VAL A 181 -23.92 28.13 22.31
C VAL A 181 -24.34 29.38 23.08
N PRO A 182 -23.43 30.36 23.21
CA PRO A 182 -23.68 31.56 24.01
C PRO A 182 -24.89 32.37 23.50
N ASP A 183 -24.94 32.58 22.19
CA ASP A 183 -25.99 33.37 21.53
C ASP A 183 -26.39 32.73 20.21
N PHE A 184 -27.69 32.55 20.00
CA PHE A 184 -28.26 32.12 18.73
C PHE A 184 -29.47 33.01 18.39
N CYS A 185 -29.39 33.71 17.24
CA CYS A 185 -30.40 34.65 16.83
C CYS A 185 -30.94 34.28 15.44
N ILE A 186 -32.25 34.04 15.33
CA ILE A 186 -32.96 33.87 14.04
C ILE A 186 -33.53 35.22 13.62
N GLY A 187 -33.20 35.70 12.43
CA GLY A 187 -33.60 37.00 11.90
C GLY A 187 -32.70 38.18 12.35
N GLY A 188 -31.53 37.93 12.94
CA GLY A 188 -30.56 38.92 13.39
C GLY A 188 -29.24 38.86 12.64
N GLU A 189 -28.41 39.88 12.82
CA GLU A 189 -27.09 40.06 12.15
C GLU A 189 -25.90 39.52 12.97
N LYS A 190 -26.15 38.84 14.10
CA LYS A 190 -25.09 38.39 15.00
C LYS A 190 -24.46 37.07 14.56
N GLN A 191 -23.17 36.97 14.73
CA GLN A 191 -22.43 35.74 14.66
C GLN A 191 -22.85 34.81 15.81
N THR A 192 -22.99 33.52 15.51
CA THR A 192 -23.23 32.46 16.48
C THR A 192 -21.96 31.68 16.71
N ASP A 193 -21.50 31.60 17.95
CA ASP A 193 -20.39 30.74 18.35
C ASP A 193 -20.90 29.48 19.02
N ALA A 194 -20.28 28.34 18.79
CA ALA A 194 -20.60 27.06 19.41
C ALA A 194 -19.33 26.32 19.79
N GLY A 195 -19.32 25.73 20.98
CA GLY A 195 -18.24 24.88 21.47
C GLY A 195 -18.78 23.52 21.89
N LEU A 196 -18.17 22.44 21.41
CA LEU A 196 -18.50 21.05 21.72
C LEU A 196 -17.28 20.36 22.30
N THR A 197 -17.46 19.62 23.39
CA THR A 197 -16.44 18.70 23.92
C THR A 197 -17.08 17.36 24.26
N LEU A 198 -16.35 16.27 24.01
CA LEU A 198 -16.74 14.93 24.43
C LEU A 198 -15.52 14.04 24.66
N ALA A 199 -15.70 13.00 25.46
CA ALA A 199 -14.76 11.91 25.64
C ALA A 199 -15.26 10.63 24.94
N LEU A 200 -14.37 9.88 24.32
CA LEU A 200 -14.64 8.59 23.72
C LEU A 200 -14.46 7.49 24.78
N ALA A 201 -15.34 6.49 24.79
CA ALA A 201 -15.34 5.43 25.81
C ALA A 201 -14.04 4.63 25.81
N ASP A 202 -13.46 4.35 24.62
CA ASP A 202 -12.21 3.59 24.44
C ASP A 202 -10.95 4.46 24.51
N GLY A 203 -11.12 5.67 25.01
CA GLY A 203 -10.05 6.66 25.18
C GLY A 203 -9.97 7.67 24.05
N GLY A 204 -9.54 8.85 24.42
CA GLY A 204 -9.47 9.99 23.55
C GLY A 204 -10.61 11.00 23.80
N SER A 205 -10.49 12.16 23.17
CA SER A 205 -11.45 13.25 23.28
C SER A 205 -11.55 14.03 21.98
N LEU A 206 -12.74 14.60 21.77
CA LEU A 206 -13.04 15.53 20.69
C LEU A 206 -13.41 16.88 21.27
N GLN A 207 -12.79 17.93 20.76
CA GLN A 207 -13.18 19.31 20.94
C GLN A 207 -13.49 19.92 19.57
N ALA A 208 -14.59 20.62 19.45
CA ALA A 208 -14.94 21.37 18.25
C ALA A 208 -15.44 22.75 18.64
N ASP A 209 -14.90 23.78 18.00
CA ASP A 209 -15.32 25.17 18.14
C ASP A 209 -15.75 25.66 16.76
N ALA A 210 -16.91 26.28 16.65
CA ALA A 210 -17.43 26.80 15.41
C ALA A 210 -17.99 28.21 15.59
N ALA A 211 -17.81 29.04 14.58
CA ALA A 211 -18.43 30.35 14.46
C ALA A 211 -19.17 30.43 13.12
N TYR A 212 -20.40 30.93 13.13
CA TYR A 212 -21.24 31.04 11.95
C TYR A 212 -21.92 32.41 11.89
N ASN A 213 -21.89 33.02 10.71
CA ASN A 213 -22.60 34.26 10.40
C ASN A 213 -23.82 33.97 9.52
N ALA A 214 -25.01 34.17 10.07
CA ALA A 214 -26.26 33.85 9.36
C ALA A 214 -26.56 34.81 8.19
N VAL A 215 -25.95 35.99 8.13
CA VAL A 215 -26.16 36.98 7.05
C VAL A 215 -25.30 36.66 5.84
N SER A 216 -24.00 36.39 6.05
CA SER A 216 -23.06 36.08 4.98
C SER A 216 -22.97 34.59 4.67
N ASN A 217 -23.51 33.70 5.52
CA ASN A 217 -23.34 32.26 5.51
C ASN A 217 -21.89 31.78 5.70
N ASP A 218 -21.00 32.68 6.17
CA ASP A 218 -19.62 32.30 6.43
C ASP A 218 -19.48 31.55 7.73
N PHE A 219 -18.59 30.57 7.74
CA PHE A 219 -18.24 29.81 8.94
C PHE A 219 -16.73 29.64 9.11
N ASN A 220 -16.34 29.52 10.37
CA ASN A 220 -15.04 29.06 10.78
C ASN A 220 -15.24 27.91 11.77
N ALA A 221 -14.53 26.80 11.58
CA ALA A 221 -14.58 25.66 12.48
C ALA A 221 -13.17 25.21 12.84
N LYS A 222 -12.99 24.80 14.09
CA LYS A 222 -11.76 24.17 14.60
C LYS A 222 -12.15 22.84 15.22
N LEU A 223 -11.37 21.82 14.93
CA LEU A 223 -11.56 20.47 15.44
C LEU A 223 -10.25 19.97 16.02
N LYS A 224 -10.32 19.43 17.23
CA LYS A 224 -9.19 18.78 17.88
C LYS A 224 -9.64 17.40 18.37
N LEU A 225 -9.15 16.36 17.70
CA LEU A 225 -9.25 14.97 18.12
C LEU A 225 -7.93 14.58 18.80
N THR A 226 -8.02 14.04 19.99
CA THR A 226 -6.83 13.68 20.78
C THR A 226 -6.93 12.23 21.17
N ASN A 227 -5.86 11.47 20.90
CA ASN A 227 -5.66 10.13 21.45
C ASN A 227 -6.76 9.11 21.05
N PHE A 228 -7.32 9.24 19.84
CA PHE A 228 -8.34 8.32 19.32
C PHE A 228 -7.77 6.92 19.12
N ALA A 229 -8.41 5.91 19.68
CA ALA A 229 -7.96 4.53 19.58
C ALA A 229 -8.29 3.93 18.20
N LEU A 230 -7.28 3.51 17.44
CA LEU A 230 -7.47 2.95 16.08
C LEU A 230 -8.22 1.63 16.08
N ASN A 231 -8.26 0.89 17.20
CA ASN A 231 -9.03 -0.35 17.29
C ASN A 231 -10.54 -0.14 17.04
N GLN A 232 -11.04 1.07 17.21
CA GLN A 232 -12.45 1.41 16.92
C GLN A 232 -12.80 1.31 15.43
N VAL A 233 -11.82 1.42 14.52
CA VAL A 233 -12.07 1.26 13.08
C VAL A 233 -12.01 -0.20 12.62
N LYS A 234 -11.58 -1.14 13.48
CA LYS A 234 -11.48 -2.57 13.14
C LYS A 234 -12.75 -3.13 12.49
N PRO A 235 -13.97 -2.90 13.01
CA PRO A 235 -15.19 -3.46 12.41
C PRO A 235 -15.44 -3.06 10.95
N TYR A 236 -14.86 -1.95 10.51
CA TYR A 236 -15.03 -1.42 9.15
C TYR A 236 -14.00 -1.93 8.14
N VAL A 237 -12.93 -2.58 8.61
CA VAL A 237 -11.86 -3.13 7.77
C VAL A 237 -11.79 -4.65 7.78
N THR A 238 -12.55 -5.29 8.67
CA THR A 238 -12.60 -6.77 8.76
C THR A 238 -13.23 -7.44 7.54
N ASP A 239 -13.99 -6.72 6.73
CA ASP A 239 -14.53 -7.22 5.45
C ASP A 239 -13.44 -7.30 4.37
N ILE A 240 -12.37 -6.51 4.51
CA ILE A 240 -11.28 -6.40 3.53
C ILE A 240 -10.11 -7.29 3.90
N ALA A 241 -9.81 -7.44 5.21
CA ALA A 241 -8.63 -8.14 5.68
C ALA A 241 -8.89 -8.97 6.94
N ASN A 242 -8.06 -10.00 7.14
CA ASN A 242 -8.07 -10.89 8.30
C ASN A 242 -7.32 -10.23 9.46
N ILE A 243 -7.95 -9.23 10.08
CA ILE A 243 -7.38 -8.43 11.16
C ILE A 243 -7.94 -8.89 12.51
N GLU A 244 -7.06 -9.28 13.44
CA GLU A 244 -7.43 -9.56 14.84
C GLU A 244 -7.42 -8.29 15.68
N GLN A 245 -6.40 -7.44 15.52
CA GLN A 245 -6.26 -6.24 16.33
C GLN A 245 -5.58 -5.10 15.54
N ILE A 246 -6.01 -3.88 15.79
CA ILE A 246 -5.35 -2.66 15.33
C ILE A 246 -5.04 -1.82 16.57
N ASN A 247 -3.78 -1.77 16.96
CA ASN A 247 -3.31 -0.85 17.98
C ASN A 247 -2.94 0.48 17.33
N GLY A 248 -2.86 1.52 18.13
CA GLY A 248 -2.41 2.84 17.69
C GLY A 248 -3.33 3.96 18.16
N ARG A 249 -2.82 5.18 18.04
CA ARG A 249 -3.48 6.41 18.47
C ARG A 249 -3.45 7.44 17.34
N LEU A 250 -4.60 8.06 17.09
CA LEU A 250 -4.74 9.14 16.13
C LEU A 250 -5.00 10.46 16.87
N GLY A 251 -4.25 11.49 16.50
CA GLY A 251 -4.50 12.87 16.83
C GLY A 251 -4.77 13.69 15.56
N VAL A 252 -5.73 14.63 15.60
CA VAL A 252 -6.01 15.55 14.49
C VAL A 252 -6.30 16.94 15.05
N ASN A 253 -5.63 17.95 14.52
CA ASN A 253 -6.00 19.34 14.70
C ASN A 253 -6.34 19.91 13.32
N ALA A 254 -7.59 20.30 13.13
CA ALA A 254 -8.05 20.80 11.85
C ALA A 254 -8.75 22.16 11.98
N THR A 255 -8.65 22.97 10.95
CA THR A 255 -9.44 24.19 10.78
C THR A 255 -10.12 24.17 9.43
N ALA A 256 -11.37 24.63 9.37
CA ALA A 256 -12.12 24.77 8.15
C ALA A 256 -12.74 26.17 8.09
N ASN A 257 -12.56 26.84 6.98
CA ASN A 257 -13.15 28.17 6.73
C ASN A 257 -13.88 28.14 5.40
N GLY A 258 -15.07 28.65 5.35
CA GLY A 258 -15.85 28.62 4.13
C GLY A 258 -17.20 29.29 4.23
N ASN A 259 -18.03 29.04 3.23
CA ASN A 259 -19.40 29.53 3.15
C ASN A 259 -20.33 28.34 2.98
N LEU A 260 -21.39 28.28 3.80
CA LEU A 260 -22.34 27.15 3.76
C LEU A 260 -23.12 27.06 2.44
N SER A 261 -23.23 28.15 1.67
CA SER A 261 -23.84 28.13 0.34
C SER A 261 -22.98 27.37 -0.67
N ASN A 262 -21.65 27.31 -0.45
CA ASN A 262 -20.65 26.67 -1.32
C ASN A 262 -19.70 25.83 -0.47
N ILE A 263 -20.21 24.84 0.24
CA ILE A 263 -19.42 24.07 1.22
C ILE A 263 -18.23 23.33 0.61
N MET A 264 -18.29 22.99 -0.68
CA MET A 264 -17.18 22.33 -1.39
C MET A 264 -15.98 23.24 -1.63
N ASP A 265 -16.19 24.59 -1.55
CA ASP A 265 -15.12 25.58 -1.68
C ASP A 265 -14.42 25.88 -0.36
N MET A 266 -14.82 25.22 0.74
CA MET A 266 -14.19 25.44 2.03
C MET A 266 -12.70 25.11 1.97
N VAL A 267 -11.92 25.92 2.67
CA VAL A 267 -10.47 25.71 2.86
C VAL A 267 -10.26 24.98 4.18
N ILE A 268 -9.67 23.80 4.09
CA ILE A 268 -9.30 22.99 5.25
C ILE A 268 -7.78 23.00 5.38
N SER A 269 -7.28 23.20 6.60
CA SER A 269 -5.90 22.90 7.00
C SER A 269 -5.92 21.98 8.22
N ALA A 270 -4.96 21.06 8.30
CA ALA A 270 -4.93 20.08 9.39
C ALA A 270 -3.51 19.59 9.66
N ASN A 271 -3.24 19.30 10.93
CA ASN A 271 -2.12 18.44 11.31
C ASN A 271 -2.71 17.14 11.89
N ALA A 272 -2.25 16.01 11.37
CA ALA A 272 -2.66 14.67 11.81
C ALA A 272 -1.44 13.87 12.26
N THR A 273 -1.52 13.27 13.44
CA THR A 273 -0.49 12.38 13.98
C THR A 273 -1.05 11.00 14.22
N ILE A 274 -0.28 9.97 13.89
CA ILE A 274 -0.60 8.58 14.23
C ILE A 274 0.60 8.00 14.96
N ASP A 275 0.35 7.41 16.13
CA ASP A 275 1.39 6.87 17.00
C ASP A 275 1.15 5.39 17.31
N ASP A 276 2.26 4.63 17.38
CA ASP A 276 2.34 3.26 17.84
C ASP A 276 1.32 2.30 17.19
N VAL A 277 1.23 2.35 15.86
CA VAL A 277 0.39 1.42 15.11
C VAL A 277 1.00 0.03 15.13
N ASP A 278 0.16 -0.97 15.39
CA ASP A 278 0.50 -2.38 15.22
C ASP A 278 -0.75 -3.14 14.76
N VAL A 279 -0.67 -3.69 13.54
CA VAL A 279 -1.75 -4.45 12.92
C VAL A 279 -1.43 -5.93 13.02
N LEU A 280 -2.24 -6.66 13.80
CA LEU A 280 -2.11 -8.09 13.99
C LEU A 280 -3.11 -8.85 13.10
N ASP A 281 -2.63 -9.92 12.48
CA ASP A 281 -3.47 -10.87 11.76
C ASP A 281 -4.25 -11.80 12.71
N ASN A 282 -5.07 -12.69 12.16
CA ASN A 282 -5.85 -13.67 12.90
C ASN A 282 -5.01 -14.76 13.62
N HIS A 283 -3.67 -14.75 13.45
CA HIS A 283 -2.71 -15.59 14.19
C HIS A 283 -1.97 -14.80 15.28
N ASN A 284 -2.36 -13.55 15.55
CA ASN A 284 -1.66 -12.61 16.43
C ASN A 284 -0.21 -12.31 15.98
N THR A 285 0.03 -12.36 14.67
CA THR A 285 1.32 -11.97 14.11
C THR A 285 1.24 -10.52 13.61
N SER A 286 2.22 -9.70 13.96
CA SER A 286 2.32 -8.34 13.43
C SER A 286 2.65 -8.39 11.94
N VAL A 287 1.73 -7.87 11.12
CA VAL A 287 1.90 -7.76 9.66
C VAL A 287 2.63 -6.46 9.31
N VAL A 288 2.25 -5.39 9.99
CA VAL A 288 2.89 -4.08 9.85
C VAL A 288 2.78 -3.31 11.17
N SER A 289 3.88 -2.69 11.56
CA SER A 289 3.87 -1.72 12.65
C SER A 289 4.49 -0.39 12.21
N LEU A 290 4.08 0.70 12.86
CA LEU A 290 4.51 2.06 12.60
C LEU A 290 4.66 2.77 13.94
N HIS A 291 5.83 3.40 14.19
CA HIS A 291 6.06 4.14 15.41
C HIS A 291 5.39 5.52 15.37
N HIS A 292 5.64 6.31 14.33
CA HIS A 292 5.10 7.67 14.24
C HIS A 292 4.84 8.09 12.79
N LEU A 293 3.69 8.74 12.57
CA LEU A 293 3.37 9.46 11.33
C LEU A 293 2.85 10.85 11.70
N ASP A 294 3.42 11.87 11.08
CA ASP A 294 2.95 13.27 11.15
C ASP A 294 2.68 13.77 9.73
N VAL A 295 1.50 14.31 9.51
CA VAL A 295 1.08 14.91 8.24
C VAL A 295 0.59 16.31 8.48
N ASP A 296 1.23 17.30 7.88
CA ASP A 296 0.82 18.69 7.89
C ASP A 296 0.17 19.08 6.57
N LEU A 297 -1.15 19.15 6.56
CA LEU A 297 -1.98 19.58 5.45
C LEU A 297 -2.13 21.11 5.51
N ALA A 298 -1.36 21.83 4.70
CA ALA A 298 -1.41 23.29 4.64
C ALA A 298 -2.74 23.78 4.07
N LYS A 299 -3.26 23.11 3.02
CA LYS A 299 -4.49 23.51 2.35
C LYS A 299 -5.14 22.36 1.61
N MET A 300 -6.46 22.22 1.77
CA MET A 300 -7.32 21.35 0.95
C MET A 300 -8.55 22.12 0.49
N VAL A 301 -8.91 21.99 -0.79
CA VAL A 301 -10.14 22.53 -1.37
C VAL A 301 -10.78 21.47 -2.26
N LEU A 302 -11.92 20.92 -1.82
CA LEU A 302 -12.55 19.77 -2.46
C LEU A 302 -13.08 20.07 -3.86
N SER A 303 -13.67 21.27 -4.08
CA SER A 303 -14.19 21.69 -5.39
C SER A 303 -13.10 21.77 -6.47
N GLN A 304 -11.85 21.96 -6.05
CA GLN A 304 -10.68 22.10 -6.91
C GLN A 304 -9.84 20.82 -7.00
N ASN A 305 -10.20 19.76 -6.27
CA ASN A 305 -9.36 18.58 -6.05
C ASN A 305 -7.91 18.97 -5.62
N LEU A 306 -7.78 20.05 -4.85
CA LEU A 306 -6.51 20.60 -4.40
C LEU A 306 -6.12 20.05 -3.03
N PHE A 307 -4.93 19.46 -2.96
CA PHE A 307 -4.30 18.96 -1.74
C PHE A 307 -2.86 19.48 -1.68
N ASP A 308 -2.62 20.45 -0.81
CA ASP A 308 -1.31 21.03 -0.55
C ASP A 308 -0.85 20.59 0.84
N ILE A 309 0.06 19.61 0.86
CA ILE A 309 0.62 19.01 2.06
C ILE A 309 1.99 19.63 2.30
N ALA A 310 2.15 20.34 3.41
CA ALA A 310 3.43 20.98 3.73
C ALA A 310 4.50 19.93 4.04
N SER A 311 4.15 18.89 4.82
CA SER A 311 5.07 17.81 5.14
C SER A 311 4.38 16.51 5.44
N VAL A 312 5.08 15.41 5.14
CA VAL A 312 4.78 14.03 5.58
C VAL A 312 6.04 13.48 6.22
N ASN A 313 6.00 13.24 7.52
CA ASN A 313 7.08 12.63 8.29
C ASN A 313 6.62 11.29 8.83
N LEU A 314 7.30 10.22 8.45
CA LEU A 314 7.00 8.88 8.91
C LEU A 314 8.27 8.25 9.49
N ASP A 315 8.15 7.64 10.66
CA ASP A 315 9.26 7.00 11.37
C ASP A 315 8.89 5.63 11.89
N GLY A 316 9.81 4.66 11.73
CA GLY A 316 9.75 3.38 12.41
C GLY A 316 8.74 2.38 11.83
N ILE A 317 8.66 2.21 10.51
CA ILE A 317 7.89 1.08 9.93
C ILE A 317 8.66 -0.23 10.12
N GLN A 318 7.96 -1.26 10.60
CA GLN A 318 8.37 -2.66 10.52
C GLN A 318 7.36 -3.40 9.64
N ALA A 319 7.84 -4.05 8.60
CA ALA A 319 7.00 -4.84 7.71
C ALA A 319 7.72 -6.13 7.31
N ARG A 320 6.95 -7.21 7.13
CA ARG A 320 7.46 -8.51 6.72
C ARG A 320 6.62 -9.06 5.58
N TYR A 321 7.29 -9.51 4.53
CA TYR A 321 6.65 -10.21 3.42
C TYR A 321 7.26 -11.60 3.30
N GLU A 322 6.41 -12.61 3.34
CA GLU A 322 6.79 -14.02 3.27
C GLU A 322 6.11 -14.71 2.09
N LEU A 323 6.89 -15.49 1.36
CA LEU A 323 6.40 -16.52 0.44
C LEU A 323 6.43 -17.86 1.19
N PHE A 324 5.27 -18.50 1.33
CA PHE A 324 5.14 -19.75 2.05
C PHE A 324 5.32 -20.97 1.13
N ALA A 325 5.66 -22.12 1.72
CA ALA A 325 5.91 -23.36 0.98
C ALA A 325 4.71 -23.85 0.14
N ASP A 326 3.49 -23.40 0.47
CA ASP A 326 2.26 -23.69 -0.29
C ASP A 326 2.01 -22.69 -1.43
N SER A 327 2.98 -21.86 -1.76
CA SER A 327 2.92 -20.77 -2.76
C SER A 327 1.96 -19.63 -2.43
N SER A 328 1.41 -19.58 -1.23
CA SER A 328 0.73 -18.39 -0.72
C SER A 328 1.73 -17.35 -0.23
N ASP A 329 1.31 -16.12 -0.07
CA ASP A 329 2.13 -15.03 0.47
C ASP A 329 1.43 -14.29 1.62
N THR A 330 2.17 -13.41 2.31
CA THR A 330 1.64 -12.63 3.42
C THR A 330 0.36 -11.86 3.04
N PHE A 331 0.30 -11.24 1.84
CA PHE A 331 -0.87 -10.47 1.43
C PHE A 331 -2.06 -11.35 1.09
N SER A 332 -1.85 -12.47 0.40
CA SER A 332 -2.92 -13.41 0.06
C SER A 332 -3.55 -14.06 1.30
N ARG A 333 -2.78 -14.21 2.39
CA ARG A 333 -3.29 -14.68 3.69
C ARG A 333 -3.96 -13.59 4.50
N PHE A 334 -3.47 -12.37 4.39
CA PHE A 334 -3.96 -11.22 5.14
C PHE A 334 -5.21 -10.60 4.51
N LEU A 335 -5.24 -10.41 3.19
CA LEU A 335 -6.38 -9.84 2.47
C LEU A 335 -7.46 -10.89 2.22
N LYS A 336 -8.71 -10.51 2.37
CA LYS A 336 -9.85 -11.33 1.97
C LYS A 336 -10.08 -11.19 0.47
N PRO A 337 -10.42 -12.28 -0.25
CA PRO A 337 -10.80 -12.20 -1.65
C PRO A 337 -12.02 -11.27 -1.79
N GLN A 338 -11.88 -10.20 -2.54
CA GLN A 338 -13.02 -9.37 -2.89
C GLN A 338 -13.94 -10.18 -3.80
N GLN A 339 -15.17 -10.41 -3.37
CA GLN A 339 -16.22 -10.92 -4.25
C GLN A 339 -16.49 -9.82 -5.29
N THR A 340 -15.86 -9.94 -6.44
CA THR A 340 -16.30 -9.21 -7.61
C THR A 340 -17.70 -9.74 -7.91
N THR A 341 -18.74 -8.97 -7.69
CA THR A 341 -20.05 -9.16 -8.29
C THR A 341 -19.88 -8.93 -9.79
N ALA A 342 -19.26 -9.89 -10.47
CA ALA A 342 -19.45 -10.06 -11.89
C ALA A 342 -20.90 -10.54 -12.01
N GLN A 343 -21.81 -9.62 -12.34
CA GLN A 343 -23.05 -10.01 -12.98
C GLN A 343 -22.63 -10.87 -14.19
N ALA A 344 -22.88 -12.17 -14.05
CA ALA A 344 -22.86 -13.06 -15.20
C ALA A 344 -23.92 -12.49 -16.18
N VAL A 345 -23.43 -11.90 -17.26
CA VAL A 345 -24.23 -11.75 -18.46
C VAL A 345 -24.29 -13.17 -19.00
N GLU A 346 -25.36 -13.89 -18.65
CA GLU A 346 -25.76 -15.08 -19.39
C GLU A 346 -26.10 -14.60 -20.79
N ASP A 347 -25.34 -15.09 -21.76
CA ASP A 347 -25.70 -15.09 -23.17
C ASP A 347 -26.96 -15.96 -23.33
N ASP A 348 -28.12 -15.31 -23.29
CA ASP A 348 -29.35 -15.92 -23.80
C ASP A 348 -29.56 -15.47 -25.24
N GLU A 349 -29.58 -16.49 -26.09
CA GLU A 349 -29.84 -16.42 -27.51
C GLU A 349 -31.16 -15.69 -27.82
N ALA A 350 -31.13 -14.98 -28.93
CA ALA A 350 -32.20 -14.24 -29.54
C ALA A 350 -33.51 -15.05 -29.65
N ASP A 351 -34.61 -14.48 -29.18
CA ASP A 351 -35.93 -14.73 -29.77
C ASP A 351 -36.70 -13.41 -29.95
N GLU A 352 -37.14 -13.25 -31.17
CA GLU A 352 -37.87 -12.07 -31.68
C GLU A 352 -39.25 -11.95 -30.98
N ALA A 353 -39.60 -10.79 -30.45
CA ALA A 353 -40.99 -10.41 -30.25
C ALA A 353 -41.17 -8.88 -30.32
N GLU A 354 -42.21 -8.53 -31.02
CA GLU A 354 -42.67 -7.22 -31.49
C GLU A 354 -42.93 -6.14 -30.42
N PRO A 355 -43.06 -4.83 -30.82
CA PRO A 355 -43.12 -3.69 -29.94
C PRO A 355 -44.54 -3.47 -29.41
N SER A 356 -44.67 -3.26 -28.09
CA SER A 356 -45.85 -2.66 -27.48
C SER A 356 -45.53 -1.28 -26.94
N ASP A 357 -46.20 -0.32 -27.55
CA ASP A 357 -46.45 1.04 -27.07
C ASP A 357 -46.90 1.09 -25.60
N GLN A 358 -46.19 1.83 -24.77
CA GLN A 358 -46.82 2.65 -23.71
C GLN A 358 -45.91 3.80 -23.29
N THR A 359 -46.48 4.92 -23.41
CA THR A 359 -46.17 6.30 -23.15
C THR A 359 -45.75 6.63 -21.71
N ASP A 360 -44.87 7.63 -21.66
CA ASP A 360 -44.76 8.72 -20.69
C ASP A 360 -44.44 8.38 -19.22
N GLU A 361 -43.17 8.57 -18.87
CA GLU A 361 -42.82 9.36 -17.69
C GLU A 361 -41.54 10.17 -17.93
N ALA A 362 -41.66 11.46 -17.63
CA ALA A 362 -40.81 12.55 -18.01
C ALA A 362 -39.40 12.53 -17.41
N ASP A 363 -38.44 12.81 -18.24
CA ASP A 363 -37.27 13.70 -18.05
C ASP A 363 -36.83 13.98 -16.62
N GLN A 364 -35.87 13.18 -16.12
CA GLN A 364 -34.76 13.78 -15.41
C GLN A 364 -33.58 13.84 -16.39
N ALA A 365 -33.38 15.00 -16.95
CA ALA A 365 -32.23 15.30 -17.78
C ALA A 365 -30.95 14.98 -16.99
N ASP A 366 -30.23 13.95 -17.42
CA ASP A 366 -28.83 13.74 -17.11
C ASP A 366 -28.09 15.02 -17.53
N GLN A 367 -27.71 15.81 -16.53
CA GLN A 367 -26.70 16.84 -16.75
C GLN A 367 -25.42 16.07 -17.17
N PRO A 368 -24.80 16.43 -18.29
CA PRO A 368 -23.54 15.81 -18.67
C PRO A 368 -22.55 15.98 -17.52
N ASP A 369 -22.01 14.87 -17.04
CA ASP A 369 -20.92 14.85 -16.08
C ASP A 369 -19.84 15.81 -16.53
N GLN A 370 -19.72 16.94 -15.86
CA GLN A 370 -18.56 17.81 -16.06
C GLN A 370 -17.34 16.96 -15.68
N PRO A 371 -16.31 16.88 -16.53
CA PRO A 371 -15.13 16.12 -16.20
C PRO A 371 -14.60 16.62 -14.84
N ALA A 372 -14.43 15.70 -13.91
CA ALA A 372 -13.91 16.00 -12.57
C ALA A 372 -12.59 16.79 -12.72
N ALA A 373 -12.45 17.84 -11.94
CA ALA A 373 -11.22 18.64 -11.96
C ALA A 373 -10.00 17.71 -11.70
N PRO A 374 -8.90 17.88 -12.44
CA PRO A 374 -7.72 17.02 -12.27
C PRO A 374 -7.19 17.13 -10.82
N LEU A 375 -6.69 16.01 -10.28
CA LEU A 375 -6.08 16.00 -8.94
C LEU A 375 -4.85 16.91 -8.92
N MET A 376 -4.89 17.92 -8.08
CA MET A 376 -3.77 18.82 -7.78
C MET A 376 -3.19 18.43 -6.41
N LEU A 377 -2.17 17.57 -6.42
CA LEU A 377 -1.44 17.16 -5.22
C LEU A 377 -0.05 17.78 -5.24
N HIS A 378 0.28 18.46 -4.13
CA HIS A 378 1.61 18.93 -3.82
C HIS A 378 2.03 18.46 -2.43
N VAL A 379 3.29 18.00 -2.28
CA VAL A 379 3.90 17.64 -1.01
C VAL A 379 5.22 18.39 -0.91
N GLY A 380 5.30 19.36 -0.02
CA GLY A 380 6.47 20.22 0.17
C GLY A 380 7.69 19.44 0.65
N HIS A 381 7.50 18.58 1.65
CA HIS A 381 8.57 17.72 2.20
C HIS A 381 8.06 16.35 2.56
N LEU A 382 8.73 15.31 2.05
CA LEU A 382 8.49 13.90 2.39
C LEU A 382 9.74 13.32 3.05
N MET A 383 9.60 12.87 4.30
CA MET A 383 10.63 12.15 5.04
C MET A 383 10.06 10.84 5.57
N LEU A 384 10.58 9.73 5.09
CA LEU A 384 10.31 8.41 5.66
C LEU A 384 11.62 7.90 6.25
N SER A 385 11.63 7.50 7.52
CA SER A 385 12.84 7.10 8.24
C SER A 385 12.63 5.83 9.04
N ASP A 386 13.73 5.16 9.34
CA ASP A 386 13.81 3.92 10.13
C ASP A 386 12.81 2.83 9.67
N ILE A 387 12.64 2.70 8.34
CA ILE A 387 11.81 1.62 7.79
C ILE A 387 12.65 0.35 7.74
N ASN A 388 12.12 -0.74 8.29
CA ASN A 388 12.73 -2.05 8.28
C ASN A 388 11.78 -3.04 7.60
N PHE A 389 12.24 -3.62 6.51
CA PHE A 389 11.48 -4.58 5.71
C PHE A 389 12.21 -5.91 5.68
N THR A 390 11.52 -6.99 5.97
CA THR A 390 12.08 -8.33 5.87
C THR A 390 11.35 -9.12 4.79
N TYR A 391 12.11 -9.61 3.81
CA TYR A 391 11.63 -10.58 2.84
C TYR A 391 12.05 -11.98 3.25
N ALA A 392 11.12 -12.95 3.29
CA ALA A 392 11.40 -14.35 3.53
C ALA A 392 10.78 -15.22 2.44
N ASP A 393 11.53 -16.23 1.97
CA ASP A 393 11.09 -17.19 0.97
C ASP A 393 11.27 -18.61 1.49
N HIS A 394 10.16 -19.25 1.83
CA HIS A 394 10.11 -20.62 2.33
C HIS A 394 9.82 -21.65 1.22
N THR A 395 9.78 -21.22 -0.05
CA THR A 395 9.60 -22.12 -1.21
C THR A 395 10.93 -22.75 -1.65
N LEU A 396 12.06 -22.17 -1.22
CA LEU A 396 13.39 -22.61 -1.57
C LEU A 396 13.82 -23.83 -0.75
N PRO A 397 14.77 -24.65 -1.26
CA PRO A 397 15.35 -25.77 -0.50
C PRO A 397 16.01 -25.36 0.83
N ASP A 398 16.61 -24.18 0.84
CA ASP A 398 17.16 -23.54 2.05
C ASP A 398 16.37 -22.27 2.32
N GLU A 399 16.07 -22.02 3.60
CA GLU A 399 15.36 -20.81 4.01
C GLU A 399 16.10 -19.54 3.57
N PHE A 400 15.37 -18.62 2.96
CA PHE A 400 15.89 -17.31 2.57
C PHE A 400 15.20 -16.22 3.41
N VAL A 401 16.00 -15.48 4.17
CA VAL A 401 15.55 -14.32 4.94
C VAL A 401 16.46 -13.14 4.61
N PHE A 402 15.89 -12.09 4.06
CA PHE A 402 16.64 -10.92 3.61
C PHE A 402 16.09 -9.63 4.24
N PRO A 403 16.70 -9.18 5.36
CA PRO A 403 16.33 -7.93 5.99
C PRO A 403 16.94 -6.73 5.24
N VAL A 404 16.08 -5.77 4.88
CA VAL A 404 16.47 -4.45 4.39
C VAL A 404 16.11 -3.45 5.47
N THR A 405 17.11 -2.83 6.08
CA THR A 405 16.92 -2.04 7.30
C THR A 405 17.30 -0.58 7.10
N LYS A 406 16.86 0.27 8.03
CA LYS A 406 17.15 1.71 8.01
C LYS A 406 16.86 2.35 6.66
N ILE A 407 15.78 1.91 6.02
CA ILE A 407 15.34 2.51 4.78
C ILE A 407 14.92 3.95 5.10
N ARG A 408 15.44 4.87 4.32
CA ARG A 408 15.13 6.29 4.39
C ARG A 408 14.75 6.79 3.00
N VAL A 409 13.64 7.50 2.91
CA VAL A 409 13.17 8.16 1.69
C VAL A 409 13.08 9.65 1.96
N GLU A 410 13.67 10.46 1.10
CA GLU A 410 13.62 11.92 1.13
C GLU A 410 13.17 12.44 -0.24
N ALA A 411 12.21 13.34 -0.23
CA ALA A 411 11.80 14.05 -1.42
C ALA A 411 11.24 15.43 -1.05
N ASP A 412 11.49 16.41 -1.88
CA ASP A 412 11.01 17.78 -1.73
C ASP A 412 10.23 18.20 -2.96
N ASP A 413 9.24 19.08 -2.76
CA ASP A 413 8.43 19.69 -3.82
C ASP A 413 7.81 18.66 -4.80
N ILE A 414 7.23 17.59 -4.24
CA ILE A 414 6.56 16.57 -5.03
C ILE A 414 5.23 17.13 -5.55
N SER A 415 5.03 17.03 -6.87
CA SER A 415 3.76 17.43 -7.50
C SER A 415 3.34 16.47 -8.59
N MET A 416 2.02 16.33 -8.79
CA MET A 416 1.48 15.43 -9.83
C MET A 416 1.98 15.81 -11.22
N ASN A 417 2.04 17.11 -11.54
CA ASN A 417 2.37 17.62 -12.87
C ASN A 417 3.82 18.13 -12.99
N GLY A 418 4.64 17.89 -11.97
CA GLY A 418 6.02 18.35 -11.90
C GLY A 418 7.05 17.27 -12.28
N ASN A 419 8.30 17.74 -12.37
CA ASN A 419 9.46 16.85 -12.42
C ASN A 419 10.00 16.67 -11.00
N ASN A 420 9.73 15.52 -10.43
CA ASN A 420 10.00 15.22 -9.03
C ASN A 420 11.37 14.60 -8.82
N ASN A 421 11.89 14.71 -7.60
CA ASN A 421 13.13 14.07 -7.19
C ASN A 421 12.92 13.33 -5.86
N ALA A 422 13.44 12.11 -5.77
CA ALA A 422 13.49 11.38 -4.51
C ALA A 422 14.81 10.65 -4.35
N ARG A 423 15.22 10.48 -3.10
CA ARG A 423 16.39 9.69 -2.71
C ARG A 423 15.95 8.60 -1.74
N VAL A 424 16.44 7.40 -1.99
CA VAL A 424 16.22 6.27 -1.10
C VAL A 424 17.59 5.74 -0.69
N PHE A 425 17.75 5.51 0.60
CA PHE A 425 18.90 4.82 1.17
C PHE A 425 18.41 3.60 1.95
N ALA A 426 19.14 2.50 1.93
CA ALA A 426 18.85 1.31 2.72
C ALA A 426 20.14 0.59 3.13
N MET A 427 20.09 -0.06 4.27
CA MET A 427 21.11 -1.02 4.69
C MET A 427 20.67 -2.44 4.33
N LEU A 428 21.56 -3.18 3.70
CA LEU A 428 21.41 -4.58 3.34
C LEU A 428 22.15 -5.46 4.37
N PRO A 429 21.93 -6.78 4.37
CA PRO A 429 22.64 -7.70 5.26
C PRO A 429 24.16 -7.50 5.23
N ASN A 430 24.81 -7.87 6.32
CA ASN A 430 26.27 -7.88 6.46
C ASN A 430 26.99 -6.57 6.09
N GLY A 431 26.30 -5.42 6.23
CA GLY A 431 26.88 -4.09 5.97
C GLY A 431 26.81 -3.67 4.49
N GLY A 432 26.05 -4.37 3.67
CA GLY A 432 25.69 -3.94 2.34
C GLY A 432 24.83 -2.67 2.39
N THR A 433 24.81 -1.90 1.30
CA THR A 433 24.01 -0.68 1.18
C THR A 433 23.36 -0.59 -0.18
N ALA A 434 22.17 0.00 -0.25
CA ALA A 434 21.48 0.36 -1.47
C ALA A 434 21.13 1.85 -1.47
N MET A 435 21.31 2.51 -2.61
CA MET A 435 20.95 3.91 -2.81
C MET A 435 20.23 4.04 -4.14
N VAL A 436 19.03 4.66 -4.12
CA VAL A 436 18.28 5.01 -5.31
C VAL A 436 18.14 6.52 -5.38
N ASN A 437 18.42 7.10 -6.55
CA ASN A 437 18.05 8.46 -6.87
C ASN A 437 17.08 8.41 -8.04
N TRP A 438 15.91 8.98 -7.84
CA TRP A 438 14.87 9.05 -8.85
C TRP A 438 14.60 10.51 -9.22
N ASN A 439 14.37 10.73 -10.51
CA ASN A 439 13.88 11.98 -11.04
C ASN A 439 12.87 11.67 -12.16
N GLY A 440 11.64 12.20 -12.07
CA GLY A 440 10.62 11.89 -13.05
C GLY A 440 9.25 12.49 -12.81
N SER A 441 8.33 12.20 -13.71
CA SER A 441 6.92 12.58 -13.61
C SER A 441 6.10 11.49 -12.94
N ILE A 442 5.17 11.88 -12.07
CA ILE A 442 4.22 10.96 -11.42
C ILE A 442 2.98 10.78 -12.31
N SER A 443 2.39 11.88 -12.79
CA SER A 443 1.14 11.82 -13.58
C SER A 443 1.34 11.20 -14.96
N ASP A 444 2.48 11.50 -15.59
CA ASP A 444 2.86 10.91 -16.88
C ASP A 444 4.16 10.12 -16.74
N TRP A 445 4.06 8.98 -16.03
CA TRP A 445 5.21 8.14 -15.70
C TRP A 445 5.90 7.56 -16.95
N LYS A 446 5.24 7.54 -18.11
CA LYS A 446 5.82 7.06 -19.37
C LYS A 446 6.63 8.14 -20.10
N SER A 447 6.39 9.41 -19.81
CA SER A 447 7.06 10.53 -20.51
C SER A 447 8.54 10.61 -20.16
N TYR A 448 8.85 10.62 -18.85
CA TYR A 448 10.22 10.75 -18.38
C TYR A 448 10.41 10.15 -17.00
N GLN A 449 11.39 9.23 -16.90
CA GLN A 449 11.90 8.69 -15.63
C GLN A 449 13.42 8.56 -15.73
N ASN A 450 14.14 8.96 -14.71
CA ASN A 450 15.56 8.71 -14.55
C ASN A 450 15.78 8.05 -13.19
N ILE A 451 16.28 6.81 -13.21
CA ILE A 451 16.52 6.02 -12.00
C ILE A 451 17.98 5.62 -11.95
N ARG A 452 18.66 5.97 -10.88
CA ARG A 452 20.02 5.55 -10.58
C ARG A 452 19.98 4.70 -9.33
N LEU A 453 20.38 3.43 -9.47
CA LEU A 453 20.51 2.49 -8.36
C LEU A 453 21.97 2.16 -8.15
N ASN A 454 22.39 2.17 -6.91
CA ASN A 454 23.76 1.77 -6.52
C ASN A 454 23.66 0.82 -5.32
N ILE A 455 24.07 -0.43 -5.50
CA ILE A 455 24.21 -1.43 -4.44
C ILE A 455 25.69 -1.64 -4.20
N LYS A 456 26.13 -1.63 -2.95
CA LYS A 456 27.54 -1.85 -2.57
C LYS A 456 27.63 -2.86 -1.44
N ASN A 457 28.71 -3.63 -1.48
CA ASN A 457 29.11 -4.55 -0.42
C ASN A 457 28.02 -5.58 -0.03
N LEU A 458 27.20 -6.03 -0.98
CA LEU A 458 26.28 -7.14 -0.73
C LEU A 458 27.07 -8.45 -0.79
N HIS A 459 26.99 -9.25 0.27
CA HIS A 459 27.64 -10.55 0.30
C HIS A 459 26.85 -11.54 -0.57
N LEU A 460 27.53 -12.22 -1.49
CA LEU A 460 26.88 -13.25 -2.32
C LEU A 460 26.32 -14.42 -1.50
N THR A 461 26.91 -14.70 -0.35
CA THR A 461 26.41 -15.70 0.59
C THR A 461 25.00 -15.43 1.05
N ASP A 462 24.57 -14.15 1.11
CA ASP A 462 23.22 -13.76 1.47
C ASP A 462 22.18 -14.15 0.38
N LEU A 463 22.65 -14.35 -0.87
CA LEU A 463 21.83 -14.79 -2.01
C LEU A 463 21.99 -16.31 -2.28
N SER A 464 22.78 -17.01 -1.46
CA SER A 464 23.12 -18.42 -1.67
C SER A 464 21.90 -19.36 -1.79
N PRO A 465 20.82 -19.20 -1.02
CA PRO A 465 19.63 -20.06 -1.16
C PRO A 465 19.06 -20.08 -2.58
N TYR A 466 19.03 -18.92 -3.26
CA TYR A 466 18.60 -18.85 -4.66
C TYR A 466 19.58 -19.56 -5.60
N MET A 467 20.89 -19.40 -5.38
CA MET A 467 21.89 -20.13 -6.15
C MET A 467 21.75 -21.65 -6.00
N VAL A 468 21.49 -22.12 -4.79
CA VAL A 468 21.24 -23.54 -4.51
C VAL A 468 19.97 -24.01 -5.26
N ALA A 469 18.88 -23.25 -5.18
CA ALA A 469 17.62 -23.61 -5.82
C ALA A 469 17.75 -23.72 -7.34
N TYR A 470 18.40 -22.74 -7.99
CA TYR A 470 18.46 -22.65 -9.45
C TYR A 470 19.64 -23.39 -10.07
N LEU A 471 20.81 -23.39 -9.41
CA LEU A 471 22.05 -23.95 -9.97
C LEU A 471 22.60 -25.13 -9.14
N GLY A 472 21.98 -25.47 -8.03
CA GLY A 472 22.40 -26.57 -7.15
C GLY A 472 23.73 -26.35 -6.44
N GLN A 473 24.28 -25.13 -6.44
CA GLN A 473 25.58 -24.80 -5.83
C GLN A 473 25.45 -23.55 -4.96
N PRO A 474 25.92 -23.56 -3.69
CA PRO A 474 25.90 -22.38 -2.84
C PRO A 474 27.04 -21.41 -3.20
N PHE A 475 26.80 -20.12 -3.03
CA PHE A 475 27.89 -19.16 -2.88
C PHE A 475 28.58 -19.38 -1.53
N THR A 476 29.91 -19.47 -1.52
CA THR A 476 30.69 -19.61 -0.29
C THR A 476 31.45 -18.34 0.08
N ASP A 477 31.70 -17.46 -0.89
CA ASP A 477 32.29 -16.14 -0.69
C ASP A 477 31.96 -15.24 -1.89
N GLY A 478 32.18 -13.94 -1.74
CA GLY A 478 32.07 -12.94 -2.80
C GLY A 478 31.32 -11.71 -2.38
N ILE A 479 31.79 -10.57 -2.87
CA ILE A 479 31.16 -9.25 -2.64
C ILE A 479 30.59 -8.74 -3.95
N PHE A 480 29.30 -8.48 -3.95
CA PHE A 480 28.54 -7.96 -5.08
C PHE A 480 28.33 -6.45 -4.96
N SER A 481 28.54 -5.76 -6.07
CA SER A 481 28.18 -4.36 -6.24
C SER A 481 27.47 -4.18 -7.57
N PHE A 482 26.46 -3.31 -7.59
CA PHE A 482 25.67 -3.05 -8.79
C PHE A 482 25.44 -1.57 -8.98
N THR A 483 25.73 -1.08 -10.17
CA THR A 483 25.48 0.30 -10.57
C THR A 483 24.59 0.32 -11.79
N SER A 484 23.48 1.02 -11.69
CA SER A 484 22.45 1.07 -12.72
C SER A 484 22.06 2.52 -13.02
N TYR A 485 22.00 2.85 -14.31
CA TYR A 485 21.55 4.13 -14.83
C TYR A 485 20.49 3.87 -15.89
N ASN A 486 19.22 4.06 -15.54
CA ASN A 486 18.11 3.80 -16.45
C ASN A 486 17.34 5.10 -16.71
N THR A 487 17.06 5.37 -17.97
CA THR A 487 16.24 6.49 -18.40
C THR A 487 15.10 5.98 -19.27
N LEU A 488 13.88 6.32 -18.89
CA LEU A 488 12.68 6.14 -19.69
C LEU A 488 12.30 7.47 -20.33
N ARG A 489 12.04 7.47 -21.61
CA ARG A 489 11.53 8.65 -22.35
C ARG A 489 10.50 8.20 -23.37
N ASN A 490 9.28 8.70 -23.25
CA ASN A 490 8.18 8.37 -24.15
C ASN A 490 8.08 6.86 -24.39
N SER A 491 7.94 6.13 -23.30
CA SER A 491 7.86 4.65 -23.24
C SER A 491 9.12 3.91 -23.72
N ASN A 492 10.20 4.59 -24.10
CA ASN A 492 11.45 3.93 -24.49
C ASN A 492 12.44 3.93 -23.34
N LEU A 493 12.74 2.74 -22.84
CA LEU A 493 13.73 2.51 -21.80
C LEU A 493 15.13 2.39 -22.45
N SER A 494 16.10 3.07 -21.85
CA SER A 494 17.54 2.91 -22.15
C SER A 494 18.29 2.86 -20.83
N GLY A 495 19.10 1.84 -20.63
CA GLY A 495 19.82 1.63 -19.39
C GLY A 495 21.22 1.07 -19.60
N GLN A 496 22.11 1.48 -18.71
CA GLN A 496 23.47 0.93 -18.56
C GLN A 496 23.59 0.38 -17.15
N ASN A 497 23.86 -0.90 -17.05
CA ASN A 497 23.94 -1.60 -15.78
C ASN A 497 25.30 -2.30 -15.71
N ARG A 498 25.98 -2.14 -14.58
CA ARG A 498 27.25 -2.74 -14.32
C ARG A 498 27.19 -3.56 -13.03
N ILE A 499 27.63 -4.79 -13.15
CA ILE A 499 27.80 -5.73 -12.04
C ILE A 499 29.32 -5.89 -11.80
N ASP A 500 29.75 -5.65 -10.59
CA ASP A 500 31.09 -5.90 -10.12
C ASP A 500 31.05 -6.94 -8.98
N ILE A 501 31.67 -8.08 -9.17
CA ILE A 501 31.76 -9.13 -8.15
C ILE A 501 33.24 -9.37 -7.80
N TYR A 502 33.57 -9.22 -6.54
CA TYR A 502 34.89 -9.44 -6.02
C TYR A 502 35.00 -10.79 -5.33
N LYS A 503 35.99 -11.60 -5.71
CA LYS A 503 36.29 -12.95 -5.17
C LYS A 503 35.08 -13.88 -5.11
N PRO A 504 34.24 -14.02 -6.17
CA PRO A 504 33.16 -14.97 -6.14
C PRO A 504 33.66 -16.39 -6.02
N THR A 505 33.16 -17.15 -5.04
CA THR A 505 33.40 -18.57 -4.90
C THR A 505 32.13 -19.34 -4.70
N VAL A 506 32.06 -20.55 -5.26
CA VAL A 506 30.91 -21.45 -5.12
C VAL A 506 31.36 -22.78 -4.53
N GLY A 507 30.52 -23.36 -3.69
CA GLY A 507 30.71 -24.66 -3.10
C GLY A 507 30.46 -25.82 -4.09
N ASP A 508 30.51 -27.03 -3.57
CA ASP A 508 30.18 -28.21 -4.34
C ASP A 508 28.69 -28.33 -4.60
N ARG A 509 28.37 -29.01 -5.71
CA ARG A 509 26.99 -29.25 -6.11
C ARG A 509 26.25 -30.09 -5.08
N ARG A 510 25.08 -29.67 -4.69
CA ARG A 510 24.20 -30.38 -3.77
C ARG A 510 23.39 -31.46 -4.53
N LYS A 511 23.49 -32.70 -4.09
CA LYS A 511 22.82 -33.85 -4.69
C LYS A 511 21.35 -33.98 -4.29
N ASP A 512 20.95 -33.33 -3.20
CA ASP A 512 19.60 -33.33 -2.65
C ASP A 512 18.65 -32.38 -3.37
N VAL A 513 19.16 -31.39 -4.12
CA VAL A 513 18.35 -30.40 -4.85
C VAL A 513 18.02 -30.95 -6.25
N LYS A 514 16.71 -31.20 -6.50
CA LYS A 514 16.20 -31.69 -7.78
C LYS A 514 15.76 -30.51 -8.65
N GLY A 515 15.96 -30.60 -9.98
CA GLY A 515 15.50 -29.61 -10.95
C GLY A 515 16.42 -28.40 -11.14
N ALA A 516 17.55 -28.33 -10.42
CA ALA A 516 18.53 -27.28 -10.63
C ALA A 516 19.23 -27.44 -12.00
N MET A 517 19.49 -26.32 -12.67
CA MET A 517 20.24 -26.33 -13.94
C MET A 517 21.66 -26.83 -13.71
N ARG A 518 22.15 -27.69 -14.59
CA ARG A 518 23.50 -28.23 -14.53
C ARG A 518 24.46 -27.35 -15.33
N LEU A 519 24.82 -26.18 -14.77
CA LEU A 519 25.86 -25.32 -15.35
C LEU A 519 27.17 -25.52 -14.61
N PRO A 520 28.32 -25.54 -15.30
CA PRO A 520 29.63 -25.57 -14.70
C PRO A 520 30.03 -24.18 -14.17
N VAL A 521 29.38 -23.75 -13.07
CA VAL A 521 29.54 -22.39 -12.52
C VAL A 521 30.98 -22.11 -12.10
N LYS A 522 31.70 -23.11 -11.54
CA LYS A 522 33.10 -22.96 -11.15
C LYS A 522 33.97 -22.63 -12.37
N ALA A 523 33.76 -23.31 -13.48
CA ALA A 523 34.47 -23.06 -14.73
C ALA A 523 34.12 -21.69 -15.33
N ALA A 524 32.80 -21.33 -15.32
CA ALA A 524 32.38 -20.02 -15.77
C ALA A 524 33.02 -18.87 -14.95
N LEU A 525 33.07 -18.99 -13.64
CA LEU A 525 33.72 -18.01 -12.75
C LEU A 525 35.24 -17.96 -12.98
N TYR A 526 35.88 -19.12 -13.21
CA TYR A 526 37.30 -19.16 -13.52
C TYR A 526 37.66 -18.37 -14.78
N VAL A 527 36.81 -18.47 -15.79
CA VAL A 527 36.99 -17.75 -17.06
C VAL A 527 36.65 -16.27 -16.97
N LEU A 528 35.61 -15.91 -16.19
CA LEU A 528 35.14 -14.53 -16.06
C LEU A 528 35.99 -13.68 -15.11
N LYS A 529 36.77 -14.30 -14.22
CA LYS A 529 37.62 -13.60 -13.28
C LYS A 529 38.81 -12.94 -13.97
N ASP A 530 39.06 -11.69 -13.66
CA ASP A 530 40.30 -11.01 -14.04
C ASP A 530 41.46 -11.37 -13.09
N LYS A 531 42.63 -10.77 -13.33
CA LYS A 531 43.84 -10.97 -12.51
C LYS A 531 43.70 -10.55 -11.04
N ASP A 532 42.69 -9.75 -10.72
CA ASP A 532 42.39 -9.25 -9.37
C ASP A 532 41.23 -10.02 -8.73
N ASP A 533 40.87 -11.21 -9.23
CA ASP A 533 39.75 -12.04 -8.82
C ASP A 533 38.39 -11.34 -8.94
N LYS A 534 38.22 -10.44 -9.90
CA LYS A 534 36.98 -9.74 -10.15
C LYS A 534 36.26 -10.28 -11.38
N VAL A 535 34.94 -10.32 -11.30
CA VAL A 535 34.04 -10.49 -12.45
C VAL A 535 33.32 -9.18 -12.69
N ILE A 536 33.46 -8.62 -13.89
CA ILE A 536 32.86 -7.36 -14.31
C ILE A 536 31.94 -7.64 -15.49
N LEU A 537 30.64 -7.31 -15.35
CA LEU A 537 29.64 -7.53 -16.38
C LEU A 537 28.90 -6.21 -16.67
N ASP A 538 28.95 -5.80 -17.93
CA ASP A 538 28.13 -4.68 -18.43
C ASP A 538 26.88 -5.23 -19.10
N VAL A 539 25.71 -4.82 -18.60
CA VAL A 539 24.39 -5.31 -19.02
C VAL A 539 23.58 -4.12 -19.56
N PRO A 540 23.76 -3.75 -20.84
CA PRO A 540 22.92 -2.74 -21.44
C PRO A 540 21.47 -3.25 -21.58
N ILE A 541 20.51 -2.39 -21.28
CA ILE A 541 19.08 -2.70 -21.39
C ILE A 541 18.42 -1.62 -22.25
N SER A 542 17.61 -2.05 -23.21
CA SER A 542 16.80 -1.15 -24.03
C SER A 542 15.52 -1.82 -24.49
N GLY A 543 14.46 -1.05 -24.64
CA GLY A 543 13.17 -1.55 -25.15
C GLY A 543 12.03 -0.58 -24.95
N ASN A 544 10.93 -0.86 -25.60
CA ASN A 544 9.70 -0.08 -25.45
C ASN A 544 8.78 -0.77 -24.45
N ILE A 545 8.42 -0.08 -23.34
CA ILE A 545 7.60 -0.62 -22.26
C ILE A 545 6.12 -0.78 -22.63
N ASP A 546 5.65 -0.19 -23.72
CA ASP A 546 4.29 -0.39 -24.24
C ASP A 546 4.16 -1.71 -25.02
N ASN A 547 5.27 -2.36 -25.33
CA ASN A 547 5.25 -3.69 -25.92
C ASN A 547 4.81 -4.72 -24.87
N PRO A 548 3.72 -5.46 -25.08
CA PRO A 548 3.25 -6.46 -24.10
C PRO A 548 4.27 -7.56 -23.78
N SER A 549 5.23 -7.82 -24.68
CA SER A 549 6.31 -8.78 -24.43
C SER A 549 7.48 -8.21 -23.64
N PHE A 550 7.49 -6.89 -23.36
CA PHE A 550 8.56 -6.25 -22.59
C PHE A 550 8.48 -6.66 -21.12
N ASN A 551 9.55 -7.29 -20.63
CA ASN A 551 9.71 -7.63 -19.22
C ASN A 551 11.17 -7.33 -18.82
N TYR A 552 11.34 -6.31 -17.97
CA TYR A 552 12.66 -5.86 -17.50
C TYR A 552 13.48 -6.99 -16.87
N MET A 553 12.89 -7.73 -15.93
CA MET A 553 13.57 -8.82 -15.24
C MET A 553 13.92 -9.97 -16.18
N LYS A 554 12.99 -10.32 -17.09
CA LYS A 554 13.26 -11.32 -18.13
C LYS A 554 14.43 -10.92 -19.02
N LEU A 555 14.52 -9.63 -19.39
CA LEU A 555 15.62 -9.10 -20.19
C LEU A 555 16.97 -9.17 -19.46
N VAL A 556 16.99 -8.79 -18.18
CA VAL A 556 18.19 -8.91 -17.32
C VAL A 556 18.64 -10.36 -17.21
N TRP A 557 17.71 -11.26 -16.83
CA TRP A 557 18.03 -12.69 -16.69
C TRP A 557 18.46 -13.33 -18.01
N LYS A 558 17.82 -12.96 -19.13
CA LYS A 558 18.22 -13.41 -20.47
C LYS A 558 19.66 -13.00 -20.79
N THR A 559 20.01 -11.73 -20.54
CA THR A 559 21.36 -11.21 -20.83
C THR A 559 22.40 -11.91 -19.96
N LEU A 560 22.15 -12.05 -18.66
CA LEU A 560 23.06 -12.75 -17.73
C LEU A 560 23.10 -14.26 -18.02
N GLY A 561 21.97 -14.90 -18.28
CA GLY A 561 21.88 -16.32 -18.61
C GLY A 561 22.64 -16.64 -19.90
N ASN A 562 22.41 -15.86 -20.95
CA ASN A 562 23.14 -16.06 -22.22
C ASN A 562 24.65 -15.88 -22.05
N LEU A 563 25.11 -14.93 -21.22
CA LEU A 563 26.52 -14.76 -20.93
C LEU A 563 27.07 -15.98 -20.18
N LEU A 564 26.41 -16.43 -19.13
CA LEU A 564 26.81 -17.58 -18.32
C LEU A 564 26.80 -18.87 -19.17
N VAL A 565 25.79 -19.09 -19.99
CA VAL A 565 25.69 -20.23 -20.90
C VAL A 565 26.79 -20.18 -21.93
N LYS A 566 27.05 -19.04 -22.57
CA LYS A 566 28.11 -18.88 -23.56
C LYS A 566 29.50 -19.21 -22.98
N VAL A 567 29.81 -18.73 -21.78
CA VAL A 567 31.07 -19.03 -21.10
C VAL A 567 31.10 -20.47 -20.63
N ALA A 568 30.02 -21.00 -20.09
CA ALA A 568 29.95 -22.38 -19.61
C ALA A 568 30.03 -23.41 -20.74
N THR A 569 29.49 -23.11 -21.93
CA THR A 569 29.49 -24.04 -23.08
C THR A 569 30.78 -23.98 -23.92
N SER A 570 31.57 -22.93 -23.75
CA SER A 570 32.83 -22.79 -24.49
C SER A 570 33.97 -22.29 -23.59
N PRO A 571 34.25 -22.96 -22.45
CA PRO A 571 35.26 -22.51 -21.51
C PRO A 571 36.71 -22.53 -22.11
N ALA A 572 36.99 -23.45 -23.04
CA ALA A 572 38.28 -23.49 -23.73
C ALA A 572 38.51 -22.27 -24.62
N ARG A 573 37.46 -21.73 -25.27
CA ARG A 573 37.59 -20.50 -26.09
C ARG A 573 37.98 -19.29 -25.24
N ALA A 574 37.43 -19.18 -24.07
CA ALA A 574 37.72 -18.10 -23.13
C ALA A 574 39.13 -18.26 -22.48
N LEU A 575 39.60 -19.51 -22.33
CA LEU A 575 41.00 -19.81 -21.95
C LEU A 575 42.00 -19.44 -23.03
N GLY A 576 41.63 -19.56 -24.31
CA GLY A 576 42.46 -19.19 -25.44
C GLY A 576 42.86 -17.72 -25.40
N ASP A 577 41.94 -16.84 -25.05
CA ASP A 577 42.21 -15.40 -24.89
C ASP A 577 43.20 -15.12 -23.73
N LEU A 578 43.16 -15.95 -22.67
CA LEU A 578 44.06 -15.83 -21.51
C LEU A 578 45.47 -16.40 -21.76
N VAL A 579 45.59 -17.45 -22.54
CA VAL A 579 46.83 -18.19 -22.74
C VAL A 579 47.60 -17.75 -23.99
N ASN A 580 46.93 -17.42 -25.09
CA ASN A 580 47.52 -17.17 -26.39
C ASN A 580 47.32 -15.75 -26.95
N GLY A 581 46.46 -14.90 -26.38
CA GLY A 581 46.31 -13.49 -26.77
C GLY A 581 45.72 -13.20 -28.13
N ASP A 582 45.37 -14.19 -28.95
CA ASP A 582 44.79 -14.03 -30.29
C ASP A 582 43.80 -15.15 -30.66
N ASN A 583 42.58 -14.79 -31.01
CA ASN A 583 41.53 -15.59 -31.65
C ASN A 583 40.69 -16.58 -30.77
N GLY A 584 40.76 -16.60 -29.45
CA GLY A 584 39.82 -17.37 -28.63
C GLY A 584 39.88 -18.89 -28.76
N GLU A 585 40.96 -19.48 -29.29
CA GLU A 585 41.15 -20.91 -29.44
C GLU A 585 42.43 -21.36 -28.75
N VAL A 586 42.35 -22.43 -27.95
CA VAL A 586 43.56 -23.07 -27.39
C VAL A 586 44.13 -24.00 -28.44
N PHE A 587 45.29 -23.63 -28.99
CA PHE A 587 46.00 -24.45 -29.96
C PHE A 587 47.37 -24.81 -29.44
N ILE A 588 47.60 -26.12 -29.21
CA ILE A 588 48.88 -26.67 -28.75
C ILE A 588 49.66 -27.11 -29.98
N GLY A 589 50.50 -26.23 -30.51
CA GLY A 589 51.28 -26.55 -31.69
C GLY A 589 52.34 -27.60 -31.40
N VAL A 590 52.56 -28.55 -32.33
CA VAL A 590 53.54 -29.62 -32.21
C VAL A 590 54.52 -29.64 -33.42
N ASP A 591 55.75 -30.11 -33.19
CA ASP A 591 56.64 -30.46 -34.28
C ASP A 591 56.36 -31.91 -34.74
N PRO A 592 56.04 -32.16 -36.01
CA PRO A 592 55.76 -33.51 -36.51
C PRO A 592 56.85 -34.50 -36.27
N ASN A 593 58.11 -34.05 -36.22
CA ASN A 593 59.28 -34.91 -36.05
C ASN A 593 59.54 -35.32 -34.60
N GLU A 594 58.93 -34.69 -33.64
CA GLU A 594 59.07 -35.03 -32.24
C GLU A 594 57.88 -35.89 -31.75
N HIS A 595 58.19 -36.82 -30.85
CA HIS A 595 57.20 -37.80 -30.33
C HIS A 595 56.67 -37.40 -28.92
N ASP A 596 57.24 -36.39 -28.32
CA ASP A 596 56.91 -35.91 -26.97
C ASP A 596 56.48 -34.44 -26.98
N PHE A 597 56.02 -33.91 -25.83
CA PHE A 597 55.70 -32.53 -25.63
C PHE A 597 56.79 -31.76 -24.94
N THR A 598 57.02 -30.51 -25.30
CA THR A 598 57.88 -29.57 -24.60
C THR A 598 57.27 -29.11 -23.25
N SER A 599 58.12 -28.58 -22.36
CA SER A 599 57.65 -28.02 -21.08
C SER A 599 56.59 -26.93 -21.24
N GLU A 600 56.67 -26.14 -22.32
CA GLU A 600 55.69 -25.10 -22.65
C GLU A 600 54.34 -25.73 -23.05
N GLN A 601 54.38 -26.79 -23.85
CA GLN A 601 53.18 -27.52 -24.25
C GLN A 601 52.54 -28.25 -23.06
N PHE A 602 53.32 -28.86 -22.18
CA PHE A 602 52.82 -29.43 -20.94
C PHE A 602 52.15 -28.38 -20.04
N TYR A 603 52.72 -27.17 -19.91
CA TYR A 603 52.07 -26.08 -19.19
C TYR A 603 50.69 -25.72 -19.76
N GLN A 604 50.58 -25.69 -21.13
CA GLN A 604 49.26 -25.46 -21.77
C GLN A 604 48.27 -26.60 -21.49
N ILE A 605 48.76 -27.88 -21.54
CA ILE A 605 47.94 -29.06 -21.23
C ILE A 605 47.50 -29.04 -19.77
N ASP A 606 48.37 -28.65 -18.84
CA ASP A 606 48.03 -28.51 -17.40
C ASP A 606 46.93 -27.51 -17.18
N LYS A 607 46.95 -26.37 -17.89
CA LYS A 607 45.85 -25.36 -17.80
C LYS A 607 44.54 -25.89 -18.33
N VAL A 608 44.55 -26.69 -19.39
CA VAL A 608 43.35 -27.36 -19.92
C VAL A 608 42.84 -28.41 -18.93
N ALA A 609 43.73 -29.17 -18.27
CA ALA A 609 43.38 -30.11 -17.22
C ALA A 609 42.74 -29.43 -16.00
N ASP A 610 43.33 -28.28 -15.57
CA ASP A 610 42.81 -27.50 -14.46
C ASP A 610 41.39 -27.02 -14.76
N LEU A 611 41.09 -26.58 -15.97
CA LEU A 611 39.74 -26.22 -16.40
C LEU A 611 38.77 -27.41 -16.30
N ALA A 612 39.15 -28.57 -16.80
CA ALA A 612 38.31 -29.76 -16.78
C ALA A 612 38.01 -30.26 -15.34
N LYS A 613 38.93 -30.02 -14.39
CA LYS A 613 38.76 -30.41 -12.99
C LYS A 613 37.77 -29.51 -12.21
N LEU A 614 37.49 -28.32 -12.72
CA LEU A 614 36.57 -27.38 -12.06
C LEU A 614 35.13 -27.89 -12.03
N ASP A 615 34.72 -28.71 -13.03
CA ASP A 615 33.40 -29.31 -13.09
C ASP A 615 33.45 -30.65 -13.82
N GLU A 616 32.77 -31.66 -13.24
CA GLU A 616 32.74 -33.03 -13.80
C GLU A 616 31.96 -33.12 -15.12
N SER A 617 31.14 -32.13 -15.46
CA SER A 617 30.38 -32.08 -16.69
C SER A 617 31.18 -31.64 -17.93
N ILE A 618 32.41 -31.10 -17.75
CA ILE A 618 33.26 -30.62 -18.85
C ILE A 618 33.93 -31.81 -19.53
N ILE A 619 33.74 -31.96 -20.84
CA ILE A 619 34.40 -32.94 -21.70
C ILE A 619 35.43 -32.18 -22.56
N LEU A 620 36.67 -32.66 -22.56
CA LEU A 620 37.76 -32.13 -23.39
C LEU A 620 37.74 -32.82 -24.74
N HIS A 621 37.74 -32.03 -25.81
CA HIS A 621 37.94 -32.47 -27.17
C HIS A 621 39.28 -31.92 -27.65
N LEU A 622 40.22 -32.81 -27.98
CA LEU A 622 41.54 -32.47 -28.49
C LEU A 622 41.66 -33.01 -29.92
N GLU A 623 41.42 -32.16 -30.89
CA GLU A 623 41.47 -32.51 -32.30
C GLU A 623 42.86 -32.26 -32.89
N LEU A 624 43.59 -33.32 -33.21
CA LEU A 624 44.87 -33.21 -33.84
C LEU A 624 44.70 -32.79 -35.30
N GLN A 625 45.24 -31.66 -35.65
CA GLN A 625 45.27 -31.11 -37.02
C GLN A 625 46.67 -31.35 -37.64
N THR A 626 46.68 -32.04 -38.78
CA THR A 626 47.89 -32.50 -39.45
C THR A 626 47.94 -32.10 -40.93
N ARG A 627 49.13 -32.05 -41.49
CA ARG A 627 49.30 -31.99 -42.94
C ARG A 627 49.31 -33.38 -43.55
N PRO A 628 48.97 -33.52 -44.85
CA PRO A 628 49.13 -34.79 -45.56
C PRO A 628 50.57 -35.27 -45.52
N THR A 629 50.83 -36.52 -45.11
CA THR A 629 52.13 -37.14 -45.05
C THR A 629 52.03 -38.61 -45.30
N ASP A 630 53.05 -39.15 -46.05
CA ASP A 630 53.22 -40.60 -46.27
C ASP A 630 54.32 -41.14 -45.34
N ASP A 631 54.93 -40.30 -44.51
CA ASP A 631 55.99 -40.67 -43.58
C ASP A 631 55.43 -41.39 -42.35
N SER A 632 55.66 -42.67 -42.24
CA SER A 632 55.23 -43.53 -41.16
C SER A 632 55.75 -43.07 -39.79
N THR A 633 56.97 -42.45 -39.76
CA THR A 633 57.58 -41.96 -38.53
C THR A 633 56.73 -40.82 -37.94
N ILE A 634 56.24 -39.92 -38.80
CA ILE A 634 55.41 -38.80 -38.40
C ILE A 634 54.04 -39.30 -37.84
N VAL A 635 53.45 -40.30 -38.50
CA VAL A 635 52.22 -40.97 -38.06
C VAL A 635 52.43 -41.65 -36.70
N ASP A 636 53.55 -42.33 -36.49
CA ASP A 636 53.94 -42.96 -35.23
C ASP A 636 54.15 -41.91 -34.11
N ASN A 637 54.77 -40.78 -34.41
CA ASN A 637 54.93 -39.68 -33.47
C ASN A 637 53.56 -39.11 -33.05
N HIS A 638 52.61 -38.94 -33.97
CA HIS A 638 51.30 -38.50 -33.66
C HIS A 638 50.55 -39.45 -32.70
N ASN A 639 50.63 -40.80 -33.01
CA ASN A 639 50.01 -41.83 -32.16
C ASN A 639 50.63 -41.85 -30.75
N ARG A 640 51.93 -41.72 -30.62
CA ARG A 640 52.62 -41.66 -29.33
C ARG A 640 52.18 -40.46 -28.51
N ARG A 641 52.13 -39.27 -29.13
CA ARG A 641 51.65 -38.03 -28.45
C ARG A 641 50.21 -38.18 -27.99
N ASN A 642 49.33 -38.78 -28.75
CA ASN A 642 47.96 -39.06 -28.32
C ASN A 642 47.94 -39.87 -27.01
N VAL A 643 48.78 -40.92 -26.92
CA VAL A 643 48.89 -41.75 -25.70
C VAL A 643 49.48 -40.94 -24.53
N ILE A 644 50.54 -40.16 -24.76
CA ILE A 644 51.15 -39.32 -23.72
C ILE A 644 50.14 -38.29 -23.21
N LEU A 645 49.43 -37.65 -24.13
CA LEU A 645 48.40 -36.63 -23.81
C LEU A 645 47.26 -37.21 -22.95
N GLN A 646 46.74 -38.38 -23.36
CA GLN A 646 45.70 -39.06 -22.61
C GLN A 646 46.19 -39.48 -21.22
N HIS A 647 47.37 -40.05 -21.12
CA HIS A 647 47.95 -40.45 -19.85
C HIS A 647 48.20 -39.26 -18.91
N HIS A 648 48.81 -38.20 -19.43
CA HIS A 648 49.11 -36.99 -18.65
C HIS A 648 47.83 -36.30 -18.10
N LEU A 649 46.80 -36.13 -18.95
CA LEU A 649 45.53 -35.58 -18.52
C LEU A 649 44.84 -36.45 -17.44
N THR A 650 44.99 -37.79 -17.56
CA THR A 650 44.44 -38.72 -16.58
C THR A 650 45.20 -38.67 -15.25
N GLU A 651 46.55 -38.57 -15.29
CA GLU A 651 47.40 -38.38 -14.09
C GLU A 651 47.08 -37.07 -13.37
N LEU A 652 46.71 -36.02 -14.10
CA LEU A 652 46.28 -34.74 -13.54
C LEU A 652 44.86 -34.80 -12.94
N GLY A 653 44.16 -35.94 -13.04
CA GLY A 653 42.86 -36.19 -12.42
C GLY A 653 41.63 -35.95 -13.33
N VAL A 654 41.84 -35.81 -14.64
CA VAL A 654 40.70 -35.80 -15.60
C VAL A 654 40.29 -37.24 -15.90
N ALA A 655 39.01 -37.59 -15.72
CA ALA A 655 38.51 -38.93 -15.98
C ALA A 655 38.63 -39.29 -17.49
N SER A 656 39.03 -40.54 -17.81
CA SER A 656 39.31 -40.95 -19.18
C SER A 656 38.15 -40.82 -20.14
N ASP A 657 36.91 -40.99 -19.66
CA ASP A 657 35.65 -40.84 -20.40
C ASP A 657 35.32 -39.40 -20.75
N ARG A 658 36.04 -38.47 -20.17
CA ARG A 658 35.91 -37.03 -20.40
C ARG A 658 37.02 -36.46 -21.31
N ILE A 659 37.89 -37.31 -21.83
CA ILE A 659 38.97 -36.96 -22.74
C ILE A 659 38.70 -37.57 -24.09
N VAL A 660 38.42 -36.77 -25.12
CA VAL A 660 38.13 -37.20 -26.49
C VAL A 660 39.25 -36.67 -27.37
N ILE A 661 40.13 -37.58 -27.80
CA ILE A 661 41.21 -37.24 -28.73
C ILE A 661 40.81 -37.73 -30.12
N THR A 662 40.75 -36.85 -31.10
CA THR A 662 40.42 -37.12 -32.49
C THR A 662 41.46 -36.57 -33.41
N THR A 663 41.51 -37.03 -34.67
CA THR A 663 42.38 -36.50 -35.71
C THR A 663 41.49 -35.95 -36.84
N ALA A 664 41.73 -34.69 -37.19
CA ALA A 664 41.03 -34.01 -38.30
C ALA A 664 41.51 -34.58 -39.67
N GLU A 665 40.74 -34.32 -40.71
CA GLU A 665 41.21 -34.60 -42.08
C GLU A 665 42.46 -33.77 -42.38
N PRO A 666 43.53 -34.41 -42.89
CA PRO A 666 44.81 -33.71 -43.18
C PRO A 666 44.61 -32.57 -44.18
N SER A 667 45.15 -31.36 -43.86
CA SER A 667 45.00 -30.16 -44.69
C SER A 667 46.36 -29.58 -45.07
N ALA A 668 46.59 -29.39 -46.39
CA ALA A 668 47.82 -28.80 -46.90
C ALA A 668 47.95 -27.27 -46.55
N ASP A 669 46.86 -26.62 -46.22
CA ASP A 669 46.80 -25.18 -45.92
C ASP A 669 47.12 -24.86 -44.45
N LEU A 670 47.34 -25.87 -43.59
CA LEU A 670 47.68 -25.68 -42.20
C LEU A 670 49.02 -24.95 -42.03
N LYS A 671 49.00 -23.86 -41.26
CA LYS A 671 50.20 -23.11 -40.92
C LYS A 671 51.11 -23.87 -39.94
N LYS A 672 50.49 -24.55 -38.95
CA LYS A 672 51.17 -25.38 -37.94
C LYS A 672 50.31 -26.61 -37.65
N GLU A 673 50.96 -27.75 -37.37
CA GLU A 673 50.31 -28.93 -36.83
C GLU A 673 50.18 -28.82 -35.33
N GLY A 674 49.14 -29.42 -34.74
CA GLY A 674 48.89 -29.35 -33.30
C GLY A 674 47.46 -29.76 -32.91
N TYR A 675 47.21 -29.67 -31.64
CA TYR A 675 45.90 -29.98 -31.06
C TYR A 675 45.05 -28.72 -30.92
N LEU A 676 43.89 -28.68 -31.58
CA LEU A 676 42.87 -27.73 -31.31
C LEU A 676 42.08 -28.25 -30.12
N VAL A 677 42.03 -27.48 -29.03
CA VAL A 677 41.32 -27.85 -27.82
C VAL A 677 39.97 -27.15 -27.79
N THR A 678 38.91 -27.96 -27.74
CA THR A 678 37.53 -27.47 -27.51
C THR A 678 36.94 -28.19 -26.32
N THR A 679 35.85 -27.67 -25.80
CA THR A 679 35.15 -28.27 -24.68
C THR A 679 33.64 -28.37 -24.97
N THR A 680 33.02 -29.43 -24.50
CA THR A 680 31.58 -29.55 -24.41
C THR A 680 31.20 -29.81 -22.96
N VAL A 681 29.95 -29.50 -22.63
CA VAL A 681 29.40 -29.76 -21.30
C VAL A 681 28.34 -30.87 -21.43
N ALA A 682 28.54 -31.97 -20.69
CA ALA A 682 27.56 -33.06 -20.65
C ALA A 682 26.27 -32.59 -20.02
N ASP A 683 25.14 -33.10 -20.52
CA ASP A 683 23.79 -32.87 -19.96
C ASP A 683 23.24 -31.41 -20.01
N LEU A 684 23.55 -30.68 -21.08
CA LEU A 684 22.86 -29.41 -21.37
C LEU A 684 21.42 -29.61 -21.92
N GLU A 685 20.90 -30.85 -21.94
CA GLU A 685 19.52 -31.12 -22.34
C GLU A 685 18.52 -30.47 -21.37
N GLY A 686 17.78 -29.47 -21.82
CA GLY A 686 16.75 -28.75 -21.06
C GLY A 686 17.02 -27.27 -20.78
N ILE A 687 18.14 -26.74 -21.26
CA ILE A 687 18.33 -25.28 -21.27
C ILE A 687 17.70 -24.77 -22.57
N ASP A 688 16.45 -24.32 -22.50
CA ASP A 688 15.90 -23.44 -23.54
C ASP A 688 16.81 -22.22 -23.62
N ILE A 689 17.74 -22.21 -24.57
CA ILE A 689 18.43 -20.99 -24.98
C ILE A 689 17.30 -20.11 -25.49
N ILE A 690 16.87 -19.17 -24.64
CA ILE A 690 15.85 -18.18 -25.03
C ILE A 690 16.49 -17.40 -26.16
N GLU A 691 16.16 -17.76 -27.40
CA GLU A 691 16.62 -17.03 -28.59
C GLU A 691 16.22 -15.56 -28.49
N PRO A 692 17.03 -14.62 -29.02
CA PRO A 692 16.92 -13.17 -28.83
C PRO A 692 15.60 -12.57 -29.35
#